data_308f9d40724a9800b03a0409db5c9774
#
_entry.id   308f9d40724a9800b03a0409db5c9774
#
_cell.length_a   1.000
_cell.length_b   1.000
_cell.length_c   1.000
_cell.angle_alpha   90.00
_cell.angle_beta   90.00
_cell.angle_gamma   90.00
#
_symmetry.space_group_name_H-M   'P 1'
#
loop_
_entity.id
_entity.type
_entity.pdbx_description
1 polymer ?
#
loop_
_entity_poly.entity_id
_entity_poly.type
_entity_poly.pdbx_seq_one_letter_code
_entity_poly.pdbx_strand_id
1 'polypeptide(L)'
;MGRISFFLASVLMAAMASTASAQSNVTGKYVTNAGFDDETFVNGAPNGWTLDVSSSLTTNKVSTGAKGDGLISADQNHWQLYQGKGAIKGKAYQKKTGLPDGTYKLTVAVSSSFSGIVNLYLNDQKKAIVSGQPKVYEVETLVTGGTLEFGLQLDVNGSRQTIDFDSFNLYHKEAGTKWWGNALDDVLASSKDETATKPKVSDADRSNPKKTVFLYNTLTGKFLNQGSWWGTHTIVNDVGIKCWILKKQVTVNGQAVDRYYIETACKNSQFSYKDDYLGFSGNEPYLDNGEGQWMIDPIAEGSSVYYIHSTQHPNISDSYLFVDSDNKYVRTAALNDDLTGNGSRAKWILVTQQDLMGEFQKTTVQLKGVPADATFMLGDPDFHRYSIEQVQWKFEPPTSGTSATLFVGINKHYQKYDVTKNEYAWVVSGDTNGGDSKHGCYWSARIIGGKGTMYQELSINKSGWYQIQCQGECYVPNGASYNVASLFAKTDAVKITSPIRTVASKIGEFSKTDIGSNSEAERYYKSYGDYTNTLMIYVDCGTDNSKVATLTLGIKVDGENVPAETGVAVDAFRLQYCGLPDGHNLVLDEDFTNFDYITKETSDKQYNNSILYLHRLLTKKMWNTIILPVDLTADQFNTTFGIDAKLARYNGVRNNRLQFLVQDDKSIYDTEEKGAFLKANMPYIIWPTIEPEHTAAYTYTTTLDEDTNTRELNAFDVTVGTPYYVVNNVSMDKANVNQNVINASVDAETLKDGYAFHGILTQDYEGKTFLDGAHVKAGDYTFNQGKLHLFKGDYGMKGFRCWFHAVDGGVSQAKWMGVEINGISGNEVTGVDAPWNDEMNDKMDVYTINGQKVNVQRLEDLPRGIYVVNHKKYVVR
;
A
#
# COMPACT_ATOMS: atom_id res chain seq x y z
N MET A 1 -8.68 5.10 -42.60
CA MET A 1 -9.61 4.03 -42.89
C MET A 1 -9.07 2.82 -42.14
N GLY A 2 -9.66 2.20 -41.19
CA GLY A 2 -10.90 2.31 -40.48
C GLY A 2 -10.95 1.24 -39.40
N ARG A 3 -11.49 1.58 -38.25
CA ARG A 3 -12.18 0.71 -37.33
C ARG A 3 -11.57 -0.67 -37.00
N ILE A 4 -10.79 -0.74 -35.94
CA ILE A 4 -10.86 -1.85 -34.95
C ILE A 4 -10.55 -1.22 -33.59
N SER A 5 -11.53 -0.81 -32.86
CA SER A 5 -11.49 -0.49 -31.44
C SER A 5 -12.96 -0.43 -31.00
N PHE A 6 -13.43 -1.42 -30.34
CA PHE A 6 -14.63 -1.49 -29.51
C PHE A 6 -15.11 -2.94 -29.47
N PHE A 7 -14.39 -3.80 -28.76
CA PHE A 7 -14.95 -5.08 -28.27
C PHE A 7 -14.07 -5.61 -27.13
N LEU A 8 -13.98 -4.87 -26.03
CA LEU A 8 -13.42 -5.43 -24.78
C LEU A 8 -14.08 -4.89 -23.51
N ALA A 9 -15.17 -4.14 -23.63
CA ALA A 9 -15.83 -3.54 -22.47
C ALA A 9 -17.15 -4.21 -22.03
N SER A 10 -17.60 -5.27 -22.71
CA SER A 10 -18.93 -5.84 -22.46
C SER A 10 -18.97 -7.24 -21.87
N VAL A 11 -17.86 -7.82 -21.43
CA VAL A 11 -17.85 -9.16 -20.81
C VAL A 11 -17.63 -9.12 -19.28
N LEU A 12 -17.35 -7.96 -18.68
CA LEU A 12 -17.04 -7.88 -17.25
C LEU A 12 -18.25 -7.55 -16.34
N MET A 13 -19.44 -7.38 -16.89
CA MET A 13 -20.64 -7.00 -16.09
C MET A 13 -21.56 -8.16 -15.69
N ALA A 14 -21.26 -9.40 -16.02
CA ALA A 14 -22.14 -10.53 -15.72
C ALA A 14 -21.62 -11.52 -14.68
N ALA A 15 -20.61 -11.17 -13.89
CA ALA A 15 -20.03 -12.09 -12.91
C ALA A 15 -19.86 -11.49 -11.52
N MET A 16 -20.84 -10.71 -11.04
CA MET A 16 -20.99 -10.47 -9.61
C MET A 16 -21.96 -11.49 -8.95
N ALA A 17 -22.05 -12.69 -9.49
CA ALA A 17 -22.47 -13.83 -8.71
C ALA A 17 -21.25 -14.18 -7.83
N SER A 18 -21.44 -14.20 -6.52
CA SER A 18 -20.47 -14.65 -5.52
C SER A 18 -19.78 -15.93 -6.00
N THR A 19 -18.66 -15.81 -6.69
CA THR A 19 -17.84 -16.98 -6.97
C THR A 19 -17.15 -17.34 -5.66
N ALA A 20 -17.64 -18.38 -5.02
CA ALA A 20 -16.92 -19.03 -3.97
C ALA A 20 -15.51 -19.28 -4.48
N SER A 21 -14.51 -18.69 -3.82
CA SER A 21 -13.12 -19.06 -4.06
C SER A 21 -13.00 -20.56 -3.81
N ALA A 22 -12.28 -21.27 -4.66
CA ALA A 22 -12.06 -22.68 -4.47
C ALA A 22 -11.30 -22.86 -3.15
N GLN A 23 -11.95 -23.43 -2.18
CA GLN A 23 -11.46 -23.66 -0.84
C GLN A 23 -11.28 -25.16 -0.68
N SER A 24 -10.53 -25.62 0.31
CA SER A 24 -10.49 -27.05 0.68
C SER A 24 -11.91 -27.56 0.90
N ASN A 25 -12.53 -28.07 -0.15
CA ASN A 25 -13.88 -28.59 -0.07
C ASN A 25 -13.84 -29.96 0.61
N VAL A 26 -14.29 -29.98 1.84
CA VAL A 26 -14.37 -31.21 2.65
C VAL A 26 -15.80 -31.74 2.76
N THR A 27 -16.69 -31.25 1.90
CA THR A 27 -18.11 -31.61 1.89
C THR A 27 -18.29 -33.13 1.79
N GLY A 28 -17.70 -33.77 0.80
CA GLY A 28 -17.83 -35.23 0.58
C GLY A 28 -17.35 -36.07 1.76
N LYS A 29 -16.46 -35.52 2.59
CA LYS A 29 -15.94 -36.22 3.78
C LYS A 29 -16.81 -36.02 5.03
N TYR A 30 -17.38 -34.84 5.22
CA TYR A 30 -18.03 -34.47 6.49
C TYR A 30 -19.51 -34.10 6.36
N VAL A 31 -20.04 -33.89 5.18
CA VAL A 31 -21.47 -33.60 4.99
C VAL A 31 -22.14 -34.77 4.31
N THR A 32 -23.06 -35.40 4.99
CA THR A 32 -23.86 -36.52 4.43
C THR A 32 -25.01 -35.91 3.64
N ASN A 33 -25.25 -36.41 2.41
CA ASN A 33 -26.35 -35.98 1.56
C ASN A 33 -26.44 -34.43 1.41
N ALA A 34 -25.34 -33.85 0.98
CA ALA A 34 -25.15 -32.37 0.94
C ALA A 34 -26.07 -31.68 -0.09
N GLY A 35 -26.37 -32.35 -1.19
CA GLY A 35 -27.24 -31.87 -2.27
C GLY A 35 -28.63 -32.58 -2.25
N PHE A 36 -28.91 -33.33 -1.19
CA PHE A 36 -30.18 -34.06 -1.04
C PHE A 36 -30.52 -35.04 -2.17
N ASP A 37 -29.54 -35.53 -2.89
CA ASP A 37 -29.72 -36.50 -3.98
C ASP A 37 -30.07 -37.89 -3.49
N ASP A 38 -29.70 -38.21 -2.24
CA ASP A 38 -30.25 -39.39 -1.56
C ASP A 38 -31.65 -39.10 -1.03
N GLU A 39 -32.65 -39.62 -1.73
CA GLU A 39 -34.05 -39.40 -1.44
C GLU A 39 -34.57 -40.16 -0.20
N THR A 40 -33.74 -40.85 0.52
CA THR A 40 -34.11 -41.61 1.72
C THR A 40 -34.40 -40.66 2.88
N PHE A 41 -35.58 -40.83 3.49
CA PHE A 41 -35.97 -40.09 4.68
C PHE A 41 -35.96 -40.99 5.90
N VAL A 42 -35.34 -40.52 6.99
CA VAL A 42 -35.32 -41.17 8.30
C VAL A 42 -35.87 -40.22 9.35
N ASN A 43 -36.93 -40.65 10.06
CA ASN A 43 -37.57 -39.80 11.08
C ASN A 43 -37.99 -38.41 10.61
N GLY A 44 -38.44 -38.31 9.37
CA GLY A 44 -38.91 -37.04 8.81
C GLY A 44 -37.81 -36.10 8.29
N ALA A 45 -36.56 -36.50 8.26
CA ALA A 45 -35.46 -35.76 7.69
C ALA A 45 -34.73 -36.57 6.61
N PRO A 46 -34.06 -35.96 5.63
CA PRO A 46 -33.20 -36.60 4.68
C PRO A 46 -32.08 -37.42 5.35
N ASN A 47 -31.64 -38.48 4.72
CA ASN A 47 -30.57 -39.34 5.24
C ASN A 47 -29.36 -38.49 5.72
N GLY A 48 -28.92 -38.77 6.94
CA GLY A 48 -27.79 -38.09 7.58
C GLY A 48 -28.13 -36.74 8.27
N TRP A 49 -29.38 -36.28 8.09
CA TRP A 49 -29.83 -35.04 8.75
C TRP A 49 -30.75 -35.34 9.93
N THR A 50 -30.79 -34.41 10.88
CA THR A 50 -31.68 -34.39 12.03
C THR A 50 -32.59 -33.22 11.97
N LEU A 51 -33.90 -33.44 12.17
CA LEU A 51 -34.90 -32.39 12.33
C LEU A 51 -35.44 -32.45 13.77
N ASP A 52 -35.06 -31.46 14.56
CA ASP A 52 -35.47 -31.32 15.95
C ASP A 52 -36.25 -29.99 16.09
N VAL A 53 -37.56 -30.09 16.05
CA VAL A 53 -38.46 -28.94 16.04
C VAL A 53 -39.64 -29.14 16.99
N SER A 54 -40.11 -28.05 17.61
CA SER A 54 -41.12 -28.04 18.67
C SER A 54 -42.56 -28.33 18.18
N SER A 55 -42.83 -28.39 16.90
CA SER A 55 -44.12 -28.70 16.35
C SER A 55 -44.03 -29.29 14.95
N SER A 56 -45.13 -29.87 14.44
CA SER A 56 -45.17 -30.56 13.14
C SER A 56 -44.90 -29.60 11.97
N LEU A 57 -43.66 -29.59 11.53
CA LEU A 57 -43.31 -29.21 10.15
C LEU A 57 -43.69 -30.33 9.21
N THR A 58 -44.39 -30.01 8.15
CA THR A 58 -44.48 -30.94 7.03
C THR A 58 -43.18 -30.87 6.27
N THR A 59 -42.36 -31.90 6.37
CA THR A 59 -41.20 -32.08 5.55
C THR A 59 -41.68 -32.67 4.23
N ASN A 60 -41.74 -31.84 3.22
CA ASN A 60 -41.95 -32.38 1.88
C ASN A 60 -40.60 -32.84 1.35
N LYS A 61 -40.64 -34.08 0.88
CA LYS A 61 -39.59 -34.62 0.06
C LYS A 61 -39.25 -33.59 -1.02
N VAL A 62 -37.99 -33.34 -1.13
CA VAL A 62 -37.31 -32.87 -2.30
C VAL A 62 -38.23 -32.77 -3.51
N SER A 63 -38.62 -31.58 -3.89
CA SER A 63 -39.43 -31.38 -5.06
C SER A 63 -38.54 -31.00 -6.23
N THR A 64 -38.63 -31.74 -7.30
CA THR A 64 -38.20 -31.32 -8.63
C THR A 64 -39.12 -30.19 -9.08
N GLY A 65 -38.82 -28.98 -8.80
CA GLY A 65 -39.66 -27.86 -9.20
C GLY A 65 -38.84 -26.60 -9.29
N ALA A 66 -38.68 -26.07 -10.47
CA ALA A 66 -37.94 -24.85 -10.76
C ALA A 66 -38.29 -23.73 -9.81
N LYS A 67 -37.29 -23.25 -9.07
CA LYS A 67 -37.25 -21.87 -8.62
C LYS A 67 -36.16 -21.16 -9.38
N GLY A 68 -36.31 -21.02 -10.58
CA GLY A 68 -35.85 -20.28 -11.73
C GLY A 68 -34.58 -19.44 -11.69
N ASP A 69 -33.61 -19.70 -10.83
CA ASP A 69 -32.39 -18.86 -10.71
C ASP A 69 -31.04 -19.61 -10.69
N GLY A 70 -31.07 -20.93 -10.87
CA GLY A 70 -29.85 -21.76 -10.97
C GLY A 70 -29.14 -22.05 -9.63
N LEU A 71 -29.59 -21.51 -8.52
CA LEU A 71 -29.03 -21.80 -7.18
C LEU A 71 -29.72 -22.96 -6.48
N ILE A 72 -31.02 -23.11 -6.71
CA ILE A 72 -31.82 -24.28 -6.31
C ILE A 72 -32.44 -24.80 -7.58
N SER A 73 -31.79 -25.78 -8.18
CA SER A 73 -32.06 -26.23 -9.55
C SER A 73 -33.39 -26.94 -9.70
N ALA A 74 -34.05 -26.76 -10.87
CA ALA A 74 -35.24 -27.48 -11.27
C ALA A 74 -35.05 -28.98 -11.44
N ASP A 75 -33.84 -29.37 -11.80
CA ASP A 75 -33.48 -30.72 -12.17
C ASP A 75 -32.76 -31.48 -11.04
N GLN A 76 -32.52 -30.79 -9.92
CA GLN A 76 -31.82 -31.34 -8.74
C GLN A 76 -32.73 -31.37 -7.51
N ASN A 77 -32.48 -32.31 -6.69
CA ASN A 77 -33.17 -32.45 -5.45
C ASN A 77 -32.79 -31.36 -4.45
N HIS A 78 -33.72 -30.82 -3.72
CA HIS A 78 -33.51 -29.89 -2.61
C HIS A 78 -34.41 -30.23 -1.43
N TRP A 79 -34.07 -29.83 -0.23
CA TRP A 79 -34.93 -30.06 0.94
C TRP A 79 -35.86 -28.91 1.18
N GLN A 80 -37.17 -29.17 1.22
CA GLN A 80 -38.19 -28.18 1.54
C GLN A 80 -38.78 -28.46 2.92
N LEU A 81 -38.80 -27.40 3.76
CA LEU A 81 -39.56 -27.36 5.00
C LEU A 81 -40.80 -26.47 4.80
N TYR A 82 -41.99 -27.03 5.08
CA TYR A 82 -43.25 -26.26 4.96
C TYR A 82 -43.92 -26.09 6.32
N GLN A 83 -44.28 -24.87 6.62
CA GLN A 83 -45.09 -24.53 7.79
C GLN A 83 -46.53 -24.33 7.42
N GLY A 84 -47.42 -25.17 7.95
CA GLY A 84 -48.88 -25.04 7.75
C GLY A 84 -49.46 -23.88 8.56
N LYS A 85 -49.23 -23.81 9.86
CA LYS A 85 -49.71 -22.77 10.78
C LYS A 85 -48.97 -22.89 12.15
N GLY A 86 -48.78 -21.77 12.82
CA GLY A 86 -48.29 -21.68 14.20
C GLY A 86 -46.78 -21.37 14.34
N ALA A 87 -46.31 -21.37 15.57
CA ALA A 87 -44.90 -21.14 15.85
C ALA A 87 -44.08 -22.42 15.74
N ILE A 88 -42.89 -22.32 15.14
CA ILE A 88 -41.92 -23.42 15.03
C ILE A 88 -40.61 -22.93 15.56
N LYS A 89 -40.00 -23.69 16.47
CA LYS A 89 -38.71 -23.45 17.01
C LYS A 89 -37.88 -24.70 17.02
N GLY A 90 -36.65 -24.65 16.50
CA GLY A 90 -35.77 -25.82 16.47
C GLY A 90 -34.70 -25.73 15.45
N LYS A 91 -34.16 -26.90 15.03
CA LYS A 91 -33.02 -27.01 14.15
C LYS A 91 -33.21 -28.10 13.11
N ALA A 92 -32.67 -27.88 11.92
CA ALA A 92 -32.40 -28.91 10.91
C ALA A 92 -30.88 -28.98 10.73
N TYR A 93 -30.23 -30.10 11.13
CA TYR A 93 -28.78 -30.08 11.32
C TYR A 93 -28.09 -31.43 11.12
N GLN A 94 -26.77 -31.36 10.98
CA GLN A 94 -25.83 -32.45 11.18
C GLN A 94 -24.85 -32.12 12.29
N LYS A 95 -24.36 -33.17 12.99
CA LYS A 95 -23.26 -33.04 13.94
C LYS A 95 -22.18 -34.07 13.60
N LYS A 96 -20.95 -33.59 13.50
CA LYS A 96 -19.78 -34.40 13.13
C LYS A 96 -18.70 -34.25 14.20
N THR A 97 -17.92 -35.29 14.37
CA THR A 97 -16.78 -35.36 15.31
C THR A 97 -15.54 -35.87 14.61
N GLY A 98 -14.39 -35.65 15.19
CA GLY A 98 -13.11 -36.07 14.61
C GLY A 98 -12.64 -35.20 13.46
N LEU A 99 -13.10 -33.96 13.42
CA LEU A 99 -12.61 -33.01 12.43
C LEU A 99 -11.24 -32.46 12.86
N PRO A 100 -10.32 -32.19 11.92
CA PRO A 100 -9.09 -31.44 12.19
C PRO A 100 -9.39 -30.06 12.78
N ASP A 101 -8.49 -29.57 13.61
CA ASP A 101 -8.56 -28.19 14.10
C ASP A 101 -8.34 -27.22 12.92
N GLY A 102 -9.03 -26.08 12.96
CA GLY A 102 -8.93 -25.07 11.90
C GLY A 102 -10.21 -24.26 11.73
N THR A 103 -10.21 -23.37 10.75
CA THR A 103 -11.40 -22.61 10.39
C THR A 103 -12.26 -23.40 9.41
N TYR A 104 -13.53 -23.53 9.72
CA TYR A 104 -14.52 -24.12 8.82
C TYR A 104 -15.45 -23.03 8.29
N LYS A 105 -15.80 -23.13 7.01
CA LYS A 105 -16.81 -22.32 6.36
C LYS A 105 -17.90 -23.21 5.78
N LEU A 106 -19.13 -22.88 6.07
CA LEU A 106 -20.31 -23.54 5.51
C LEU A 106 -20.99 -22.60 4.55
N THR A 107 -21.31 -23.06 3.35
CA THR A 107 -22.18 -22.35 2.41
C THR A 107 -23.41 -23.17 2.10
N VAL A 108 -24.54 -22.50 1.84
CA VAL A 108 -25.79 -23.15 1.45
C VAL A 108 -26.61 -22.23 0.57
N ALA A 109 -27.27 -22.75 -0.45
CA ALA A 109 -28.27 -22.05 -1.21
C ALA A 109 -29.62 -22.11 -0.48
N VAL A 110 -30.24 -20.98 -0.22
CA VAL A 110 -31.51 -20.90 0.53
C VAL A 110 -32.49 -19.94 -0.15
N SER A 111 -33.73 -20.39 -0.28
CA SER A 111 -34.91 -19.53 -0.56
C SER A 111 -35.88 -19.66 0.59
N SER A 112 -36.36 -18.57 1.14
CA SER A 112 -37.24 -18.58 2.31
C SER A 112 -38.38 -17.59 2.17
N SER A 113 -39.56 -18.04 2.50
CA SER A 113 -40.73 -17.17 2.71
C SER A 113 -41.10 -17.03 4.19
N PHE A 114 -40.25 -17.55 5.10
CA PHE A 114 -40.57 -17.53 6.52
C PHE A 114 -40.53 -16.10 7.08
N SER A 115 -41.56 -15.76 7.85
CA SER A 115 -41.53 -14.59 8.73
C SER A 115 -41.03 -15.00 10.11
N GLY A 116 -39.99 -14.32 10.59
CA GLY A 116 -39.31 -14.62 11.84
C GLY A 116 -37.81 -14.89 11.64
N ILE A 117 -37.18 -15.51 12.61
CA ILE A 117 -35.74 -15.73 12.61
C ILE A 117 -35.42 -17.08 11.98
N VAL A 118 -34.72 -17.03 10.86
CA VAL A 118 -34.05 -18.19 10.28
C VAL A 118 -32.57 -17.88 10.20
N ASN A 119 -31.73 -18.74 10.75
CA ASN A 119 -30.29 -18.61 10.69
C ASN A 119 -29.64 -19.83 10.05
N LEU A 120 -28.73 -19.61 9.13
CA LEU A 120 -27.66 -20.59 8.88
C LEU A 120 -26.72 -20.57 10.09
N TYR A 121 -26.33 -21.72 10.62
CA TYR A 121 -25.40 -21.73 11.73
C TYR A 121 -24.30 -22.78 11.60
N LEU A 122 -23.19 -22.50 12.26
CA LEU A 122 -22.01 -23.34 12.32
C LEU A 122 -21.42 -23.19 13.73
N ASN A 123 -21.64 -24.21 14.59
CA ASN A 123 -21.48 -24.11 16.03
C ASN A 123 -22.22 -22.87 16.61
N ASP A 124 -21.53 -21.97 17.26
CA ASP A 124 -22.13 -20.76 17.86
C ASP A 124 -22.28 -19.58 16.88
N GLN A 125 -21.67 -19.69 15.69
CA GLN A 125 -21.77 -18.64 14.68
C GLN A 125 -23.07 -18.75 13.89
N LYS A 126 -23.67 -17.59 13.58
CA LYS A 126 -24.97 -17.54 12.91
C LYS A 126 -25.00 -16.45 11.85
N LYS A 127 -25.66 -16.74 10.74
CA LYS A 127 -25.96 -15.82 9.66
C LYS A 127 -27.47 -15.80 9.42
N ALA A 128 -28.08 -14.62 9.61
CA ALA A 128 -29.51 -14.47 9.36
C ALA A 128 -29.84 -14.65 7.87
N ILE A 129 -30.87 -15.45 7.61
CA ILE A 129 -31.43 -15.66 6.28
C ILE A 129 -32.59 -14.68 6.10
N VAL A 130 -32.53 -13.90 5.05
CA VAL A 130 -33.57 -12.94 4.69
C VAL A 130 -34.59 -13.62 3.78
N SER A 131 -35.89 -13.43 4.07
CA SER A 131 -36.96 -13.90 3.20
C SER A 131 -36.82 -13.33 1.79
N GLY A 132 -36.96 -14.13 0.77
CA GLY A 132 -36.83 -13.72 -0.63
C GLY A 132 -36.36 -14.79 -1.56
N GLN A 133 -35.86 -14.36 -2.71
CA GLN A 133 -35.32 -15.22 -3.76
C GLN A 133 -34.10 -16.03 -3.27
N PRO A 134 -33.79 -17.16 -3.91
CA PRO A 134 -32.65 -17.98 -3.57
C PRO A 134 -31.35 -17.19 -3.58
N LYS A 135 -30.54 -17.42 -2.54
CA LYS A 135 -29.27 -16.77 -2.32
C LYS A 135 -28.32 -17.71 -1.60
N VAL A 136 -27.05 -17.64 -1.90
CA VAL A 136 -26.03 -18.34 -1.14
C VAL A 136 -25.71 -17.58 0.13
N TYR A 137 -25.79 -18.30 1.26
CA TYR A 137 -25.40 -17.80 2.58
C TYR A 137 -24.14 -18.51 3.04
N GLU A 138 -23.31 -17.83 3.79
CA GLU A 138 -22.08 -18.37 4.35
C GLU A 138 -21.90 -18.01 5.82
N VAL A 139 -21.26 -18.90 6.56
CA VAL A 139 -20.88 -18.70 7.95
C VAL A 139 -19.58 -19.45 8.24
N GLU A 140 -18.72 -18.85 9.05
CA GLU A 140 -17.41 -19.40 9.42
C GLU A 140 -17.29 -19.57 10.94
N THR A 141 -16.55 -20.60 11.36
CA THR A 141 -16.21 -20.83 12.76
C THR A 141 -14.83 -21.46 12.91
N LEU A 142 -14.15 -21.16 14.01
CA LEU A 142 -12.94 -21.87 14.42
C LEU A 142 -13.34 -23.16 15.16
N VAL A 143 -12.85 -24.29 14.72
CA VAL A 143 -13.02 -25.57 15.40
C VAL A 143 -11.73 -25.92 16.13
N THR A 144 -11.85 -26.15 17.43
CA THR A 144 -10.82 -26.73 18.28
C THR A 144 -11.45 -27.89 19.03
N GLY A 145 -10.79 -29.05 19.04
CA GLY A 145 -11.35 -30.26 19.67
C GLY A 145 -12.32 -31.06 18.79
N GLY A 146 -12.27 -30.82 17.49
CA GLY A 146 -12.79 -31.75 16.46
C GLY A 146 -14.29 -31.96 16.42
N THR A 147 -15.13 -31.05 16.92
CA THR A 147 -16.60 -31.17 16.83
C THR A 147 -17.23 -30.01 16.09
N LEU A 148 -18.12 -30.31 15.15
CA LEU A 148 -18.83 -29.32 14.34
C LEU A 148 -20.32 -29.70 14.26
N GLU A 149 -21.21 -28.78 14.61
CA GLU A 149 -22.63 -28.82 14.39
C GLU A 149 -23.03 -27.69 13.41
N PHE A 150 -23.79 -28.06 12.38
CA PHE A 150 -24.17 -27.11 11.34
C PHE A 150 -25.54 -27.40 10.77
N GLY A 151 -26.18 -26.36 10.26
CA GLY A 151 -27.51 -26.46 9.66
C GLY A 151 -28.30 -25.15 9.74
N LEU A 152 -29.62 -25.28 9.82
CA LEU A 152 -30.54 -24.17 9.95
C LEU A 152 -31.16 -24.16 11.35
N GLN A 153 -31.22 -22.96 11.93
CA GLN A 153 -31.97 -22.70 13.18
C GLN A 153 -33.22 -21.90 12.83
N LEU A 154 -34.36 -22.35 13.35
CA LEU A 154 -35.68 -21.75 13.10
C LEU A 154 -36.27 -21.19 14.39
N ASP A 155 -36.79 -19.98 14.35
CA ASP A 155 -37.68 -19.37 15.34
C ASP A 155 -38.70 -18.50 14.59
N VAL A 156 -39.73 -19.14 14.05
CA VAL A 156 -40.63 -18.57 13.09
C VAL A 156 -42.07 -18.73 13.56
N ASN A 157 -42.91 -17.80 13.19
CA ASN A 157 -44.36 -17.84 13.50
C ASN A 157 -45.15 -17.32 12.31
N GLY A 158 -45.97 -18.14 11.72
CA GLY A 158 -46.71 -17.78 10.54
C GLY A 158 -47.62 -18.89 10.03
N SER A 159 -48.04 -18.81 8.77
CA SER A 159 -48.80 -19.84 8.09
C SER A 159 -48.50 -19.88 6.58
N ARG A 160 -48.47 -21.06 6.03
CA ARG A 160 -48.26 -21.33 4.60
C ARG A 160 -46.93 -20.75 4.10
N GLN A 161 -45.85 -21.00 4.84
CA GLN A 161 -44.53 -20.55 4.54
C GLN A 161 -43.60 -21.70 4.21
N THR A 162 -42.62 -21.47 3.37
CA THR A 162 -41.61 -22.46 2.97
C THR A 162 -40.22 -21.93 3.16
N ILE A 163 -39.28 -22.86 3.41
CA ILE A 163 -37.88 -22.68 3.19
C ILE A 163 -37.36 -23.82 2.37
N ASP A 164 -36.68 -23.51 1.30
CA ASP A 164 -36.03 -24.46 0.41
C ASP A 164 -34.52 -24.25 0.52
N PHE A 165 -33.75 -25.30 0.68
CA PHE A 165 -32.31 -25.21 0.79
C PHE A 165 -31.61 -26.39 0.15
N ASP A 166 -30.42 -26.13 -0.39
CA ASP A 166 -29.64 -27.08 -1.19
C ASP A 166 -28.15 -26.77 -1.11
N SER A 167 -27.35 -27.73 -1.57
CA SER A 167 -25.91 -27.54 -1.80
C SER A 167 -25.17 -27.03 -0.56
N PHE A 168 -25.29 -27.78 0.54
CA PHE A 168 -24.43 -27.56 1.70
C PHE A 168 -22.98 -27.89 1.38
N ASN A 169 -22.15 -26.91 1.27
CA ASN A 169 -20.72 -27.10 1.06
C ASN A 169 -19.93 -26.69 2.30
N LEU A 170 -19.09 -27.58 2.77
CA LEU A 170 -18.22 -27.38 3.90
C LEU A 170 -16.77 -27.28 3.43
N TYR A 171 -16.11 -26.23 3.87
CA TYR A 171 -14.72 -25.96 3.55
C TYR A 171 -13.90 -25.91 4.83
N HIS A 172 -12.62 -26.29 4.72
CA HIS A 172 -11.68 -26.30 5.82
C HIS A 172 -10.42 -25.51 5.47
N LYS A 173 -9.96 -24.72 6.42
CA LYS A 173 -8.68 -24.01 6.38
C LYS A 173 -7.90 -24.41 7.62
N GLU A 174 -6.70 -24.95 7.46
CA GLU A 174 -5.84 -25.35 8.57
C GLU A 174 -5.59 -24.22 9.55
N ALA A 175 -5.45 -24.57 10.82
CA ALA A 175 -5.11 -23.62 11.88
C ALA A 175 -3.82 -22.87 11.54
N GLY A 176 -3.85 -21.54 11.74
CA GLY A 176 -2.69 -20.66 11.50
C GLY A 176 -2.50 -20.19 10.06
N THR A 177 -3.30 -20.68 9.09
CA THR A 177 -3.21 -20.19 7.70
C THR A 177 -4.08 -18.96 7.47
N LYS A 178 -3.54 -17.95 6.78
CA LYS A 178 -4.28 -16.73 6.43
C LYS A 178 -5.28 -16.98 5.30
N TRP A 179 -4.88 -17.72 4.27
CA TRP A 179 -5.65 -17.93 3.04
C TRP A 179 -6.39 -19.27 3.05
N TRP A 180 -7.54 -19.30 2.40
CA TRP A 180 -8.30 -20.53 2.20
C TRP A 180 -7.62 -21.51 1.23
N GLY A 181 -6.87 -20.96 0.26
CA GLY A 181 -6.27 -21.75 -0.82
C GLY A 181 -7.30 -22.23 -1.85
N ASN A 182 -6.81 -22.62 -3.00
CA ASN A 182 -7.61 -23.08 -4.11
C ASN A 182 -7.31 -24.54 -4.41
N ALA A 183 -8.29 -25.27 -4.91
CA ALA A 183 -8.06 -26.58 -5.47
C ALA A 183 -7.20 -26.45 -6.74
N LEU A 184 -6.28 -27.38 -6.95
CA LEU A 184 -5.33 -27.32 -8.07
C LEU A 184 -6.06 -27.24 -9.42
N ASP A 185 -7.10 -28.05 -9.62
CA ASP A 185 -7.85 -28.10 -10.88
C ASP A 185 -8.56 -26.78 -11.21
N ASP A 186 -8.95 -26.01 -10.18
CA ASP A 186 -9.65 -24.73 -10.37
C ASP A 186 -8.71 -23.62 -10.87
N VAL A 187 -7.43 -23.72 -10.59
CA VAL A 187 -6.43 -22.70 -10.95
C VAL A 187 -5.61 -23.07 -12.19
N LEU A 188 -5.74 -24.28 -12.71
CA LEU A 188 -5.01 -24.68 -13.92
C LEU A 188 -5.30 -23.74 -15.08
N ALA A 189 -4.23 -23.19 -15.66
CA ALA A 189 -4.28 -22.38 -16.86
C ALA A 189 -4.26 -23.28 -18.12
N SER A 190 -4.89 -22.81 -19.19
CA SER A 190 -4.86 -23.44 -20.51
C SER A 190 -3.54 -23.12 -21.23
N SER A 191 -3.05 -24.08 -21.99
CA SER A 191 -1.88 -23.89 -22.84
C SER A 191 -2.24 -23.14 -24.11
N LYS A 192 -1.32 -22.27 -24.56
CA LYS A 192 -1.40 -21.63 -25.87
C LYS A 192 -1.20 -22.64 -27.02
N ASP A 193 -0.40 -23.68 -26.79
CA ASP A 193 -0.13 -24.77 -27.70
C ASP A 193 0.01 -26.08 -26.90
N GLU A 194 -1.01 -26.92 -26.99
CA GLU A 194 -1.03 -28.21 -26.31
C GLU A 194 0.01 -29.21 -26.86
N THR A 195 0.50 -28.99 -28.09
CA THR A 195 1.51 -29.85 -28.72
C THR A 195 2.93 -29.48 -28.31
N ALA A 196 3.15 -28.27 -27.80
CA ALA A 196 4.47 -27.81 -27.40
C ALA A 196 5.06 -28.71 -26.30
N THR A 197 6.34 -29.01 -26.36
CA THR A 197 7.05 -29.79 -25.32
C THR A 197 6.93 -29.13 -23.96
N LYS A 198 7.02 -27.79 -23.94
CA LYS A 198 6.82 -26.95 -22.74
C LYS A 198 5.57 -26.09 -22.97
N PRO A 199 4.49 -26.31 -22.21
CA PRO A 199 3.27 -25.56 -22.40
C PRO A 199 3.46 -24.12 -21.97
N LYS A 200 2.96 -23.16 -22.75
CA LYS A 200 2.91 -21.72 -22.42
C LYS A 200 1.47 -21.33 -22.11
N VAL A 201 1.29 -20.50 -21.11
CA VAL A 201 -0.03 -19.99 -20.73
C VAL A 201 -0.69 -19.22 -21.91
N SER A 202 -1.97 -19.44 -22.13
CA SER A 202 -2.76 -18.73 -23.12
C SER A 202 -2.86 -17.22 -22.77
N ASP A 203 -2.99 -16.38 -23.80
CA ASP A 203 -3.10 -14.94 -23.59
C ASP A 203 -4.36 -14.58 -22.76
N ALA A 204 -5.43 -15.38 -22.91
CA ALA A 204 -6.65 -15.24 -22.12
C ALA A 204 -6.42 -15.52 -20.62
N ASP A 205 -5.71 -16.61 -20.30
CA ASP A 205 -5.47 -16.98 -18.91
C ASP A 205 -4.34 -16.17 -18.27
N ARG A 206 -3.44 -15.60 -19.06
CA ARG A 206 -2.41 -14.67 -18.55
C ARG A 206 -3.01 -13.42 -17.87
N SER A 207 -4.15 -12.95 -18.36
CA SER A 207 -4.88 -11.82 -17.79
C SER A 207 -6.06 -12.23 -16.90
N ASN A 208 -6.27 -13.53 -16.69
CA ASN A 208 -7.38 -14.05 -15.91
C ASN A 208 -7.01 -14.11 -14.42
N PRO A 209 -7.63 -13.30 -13.54
CA PRO A 209 -7.29 -13.28 -12.12
C PRO A 209 -7.58 -14.61 -11.40
N LYS A 210 -8.41 -15.49 -11.95
CA LYS A 210 -8.66 -16.84 -11.42
C LYS A 210 -7.53 -17.81 -11.71
N LYS A 211 -6.77 -17.56 -12.78
CA LYS A 211 -5.69 -18.42 -13.25
C LYS A 211 -4.30 -17.87 -12.91
N THR A 212 -4.23 -16.62 -12.48
CA THR A 212 -3.01 -15.99 -11.95
C THR A 212 -2.85 -16.38 -10.49
N VAL A 213 -1.81 -17.14 -10.18
CA VAL A 213 -1.56 -17.76 -8.87
C VAL A 213 -0.34 -17.13 -8.21
N PHE A 214 -0.42 -16.98 -6.90
CA PHE A 214 0.68 -16.66 -5.99
C PHE A 214 0.90 -17.84 -5.06
N LEU A 215 2.11 -18.36 -5.00
CA LEU A 215 2.47 -19.45 -4.11
C LEU A 215 2.76 -18.91 -2.70
N TYR A 216 1.88 -19.18 -1.77
CA TYR A 216 1.97 -18.68 -0.38
C TYR A 216 2.49 -19.77 0.54
N ASN A 217 3.58 -19.50 1.24
CA ASN A 217 4.15 -20.42 2.21
C ASN A 217 3.45 -20.29 3.56
N THR A 218 2.92 -21.37 4.09
CA THR A 218 2.08 -21.35 5.31
C THR A 218 2.87 -21.01 6.57
N LEU A 219 4.15 -21.34 6.63
CA LEU A 219 4.99 -21.08 7.79
C LEU A 219 5.39 -19.60 7.89
N THR A 220 5.93 -19.06 6.78
CA THR A 220 6.48 -17.70 6.78
C THR A 220 5.40 -16.63 6.61
N GLY A 221 4.22 -16.99 6.11
CA GLY A 221 3.19 -16.02 5.78
C GLY A 221 3.54 -15.13 4.59
N LYS A 222 4.47 -15.58 3.73
CA LYS A 222 5.01 -14.82 2.60
C LYS A 222 4.80 -15.57 1.28
N PHE A 223 4.90 -14.85 0.20
CA PHE A 223 4.75 -15.38 -1.15
C PHE A 223 6.10 -15.71 -1.78
N LEU A 224 6.12 -16.72 -2.66
CA LEU A 224 7.23 -16.96 -3.56
C LEU A 224 7.49 -15.72 -4.41
N ASN A 225 8.75 -15.32 -4.50
CA ASN A 225 9.21 -14.22 -5.32
C ASN A 225 10.62 -14.49 -5.87
N GLN A 226 11.08 -13.60 -6.76
CA GLN A 226 12.46 -13.61 -7.26
C GLN A 226 13.29 -12.59 -6.48
N GLY A 227 14.59 -12.76 -6.39
CA GLY A 227 15.37 -11.70 -5.76
C GLY A 227 16.80 -12.01 -5.39
N SER A 228 17.24 -13.27 -5.33
CA SER A 228 18.65 -13.54 -5.08
C SER A 228 19.36 -13.97 -6.35
N TRP A 229 20.59 -14.24 -6.31
CA TRP A 229 21.50 -14.65 -7.40
C TRP A 229 20.91 -14.46 -8.80
N TRP A 230 21.55 -13.69 -9.64
CA TRP A 230 21.06 -13.33 -10.98
C TRP A 230 19.74 -12.56 -10.99
N GLY A 231 19.15 -12.28 -9.83
CA GLY A 231 17.81 -11.67 -9.68
C GLY A 231 16.64 -12.61 -9.97
N THR A 232 16.88 -13.88 -10.18
CA THR A 232 15.89 -14.90 -10.58
C THR A 232 15.84 -16.12 -9.67
N HIS A 233 16.79 -16.21 -8.71
CA HIS A 233 16.73 -17.21 -7.66
C HIS A 233 15.52 -17.00 -6.76
N THR A 234 14.94 -18.09 -6.28
CA THR A 234 13.72 -18.06 -5.50
C THR A 234 13.92 -17.59 -4.07
N ILE A 235 13.07 -16.66 -3.65
CA ILE A 235 12.97 -16.15 -2.27
C ILE A 235 11.50 -16.14 -1.83
N VAL A 236 11.23 -15.76 -0.59
CA VAL A 236 9.90 -15.36 -0.12
C VAL A 236 9.87 -13.88 0.25
N ASN A 237 8.77 -13.21 -0.10
CA ASN A 237 8.54 -11.80 0.16
C ASN A 237 7.04 -11.55 0.42
N ASP A 238 6.71 -10.38 0.99
CA ASP A 238 5.32 -9.96 1.20
C ASP A 238 4.60 -9.70 -0.13
N VAL A 239 5.33 -9.29 -1.15
CA VAL A 239 4.85 -9.18 -2.54
C VAL A 239 5.23 -10.43 -3.32
N GLY A 240 4.25 -11.15 -3.84
CA GLY A 240 4.46 -12.38 -4.62
C GLY A 240 4.69 -12.11 -6.10
N ILE A 241 5.42 -13.03 -6.75
CA ILE A 241 5.48 -13.08 -8.22
C ILE A 241 4.25 -13.82 -8.76
N LYS A 242 3.68 -13.33 -9.85
CA LYS A 242 2.59 -14.01 -10.54
C LYS A 242 3.07 -15.29 -11.22
N CYS A 243 2.31 -16.34 -11.05
CA CYS A 243 2.54 -17.66 -11.64
C CYS A 243 1.29 -18.16 -12.35
N TRP A 244 1.49 -19.07 -13.29
CA TRP A 244 0.43 -19.81 -13.97
C TRP A 244 0.80 -21.30 -13.95
N ILE A 245 -0.11 -22.14 -13.52
CA ILE A 245 0.11 -23.58 -13.40
C ILE A 245 -0.52 -24.27 -14.63
N LEU A 246 0.31 -24.94 -15.40
CA LEU A 246 -0.08 -25.65 -16.63
C LEU A 246 0.09 -27.14 -16.43
N LYS A 247 -0.94 -27.91 -16.71
CA LYS A 247 -0.92 -29.36 -16.64
C LYS A 247 -0.54 -29.95 -17.99
N LYS A 248 0.33 -30.96 -17.99
CA LYS A 248 0.70 -31.72 -19.19
C LYS A 248 0.95 -33.18 -18.86
N GLN A 249 0.47 -34.05 -19.72
CA GLN A 249 0.83 -35.46 -19.67
C GLN A 249 2.21 -35.68 -20.30
N VAL A 250 3.05 -36.38 -19.57
CA VAL A 250 4.38 -36.81 -20.03
C VAL A 250 4.53 -38.32 -19.86
N THR A 251 5.38 -38.93 -20.67
CA THR A 251 5.63 -40.37 -20.56
C THR A 251 6.82 -40.63 -19.65
N VAL A 252 6.58 -41.33 -18.55
CA VAL A 252 7.62 -41.75 -17.60
C VAL A 252 7.58 -43.27 -17.51
N ASN A 253 8.69 -43.96 -17.84
CA ASN A 253 8.74 -45.41 -17.85
C ASN A 253 7.63 -46.10 -18.68
N GLY A 254 7.25 -45.44 -19.80
CA GLY A 254 6.20 -45.96 -20.69
C GLY A 254 4.76 -45.72 -20.26
N GLN A 255 4.55 -45.06 -19.14
CA GLN A 255 3.23 -44.66 -18.66
C GLN A 255 3.01 -43.17 -18.80
N ALA A 256 1.79 -42.78 -19.19
CA ALA A 256 1.38 -41.36 -19.21
C ALA A 256 1.08 -40.94 -17.78
N VAL A 257 1.77 -39.89 -17.34
CA VAL A 257 1.61 -39.28 -16.01
C VAL A 257 1.44 -37.77 -16.13
N ASP A 258 0.65 -37.20 -15.23
CA ASP A 258 0.47 -35.74 -15.18
C ASP A 258 1.70 -35.09 -14.56
N ARG A 259 2.13 -33.99 -15.16
CA ARG A 259 3.15 -33.08 -14.63
C ARG A 259 2.68 -31.63 -14.74
N TYR A 260 3.17 -30.81 -13.87
CA TYR A 260 2.80 -29.40 -13.81
C TYR A 260 4.02 -28.54 -14.16
N TYR A 261 3.79 -27.56 -15.00
CA TYR A 261 4.73 -26.50 -15.31
C TYR A 261 4.24 -25.23 -14.64
N ILE A 262 5.08 -24.57 -13.87
CA ILE A 262 4.75 -23.31 -13.18
C ILE A 262 5.44 -22.19 -13.95
N GLU A 263 4.72 -21.61 -14.91
CA GLU A 263 5.19 -20.44 -15.65
C GLU A 263 5.11 -19.23 -14.72
N THR A 264 6.10 -18.34 -14.76
CA THR A 264 6.21 -17.20 -13.86
C THR A 264 6.23 -15.87 -14.62
N ALA A 265 5.98 -14.76 -13.93
CA ALA A 265 6.14 -13.42 -14.51
C ALA A 265 7.62 -13.04 -14.72
N CYS A 266 8.55 -13.84 -14.20
CA CYS A 266 9.95 -13.69 -14.48
C CYS A 266 10.24 -13.94 -15.96
N LYS A 267 11.08 -13.10 -16.56
CA LYS A 267 11.49 -13.24 -17.96
C LYS A 267 12.98 -13.06 -18.09
N ASN A 268 13.65 -14.04 -18.63
CA ASN A 268 15.06 -13.97 -18.96
C ASN A 268 15.23 -13.74 -20.48
N SER A 269 15.39 -12.48 -20.88
CA SER A 269 15.58 -12.10 -22.28
C SER A 269 17.06 -11.99 -22.68
N GLN A 270 17.96 -11.99 -21.73
CA GLN A 270 19.38 -11.76 -21.96
C GLN A 270 20.12 -13.04 -22.33
N PHE A 271 19.76 -14.15 -21.71
CA PHE A 271 20.32 -15.45 -22.00
C PHE A 271 19.48 -16.17 -23.01
N SER A 272 20.05 -17.05 -23.77
CA SER A 272 19.34 -17.88 -24.76
C SER A 272 18.31 -18.82 -24.12
N TYR A 273 18.19 -18.85 -22.83
CA TYR A 273 17.13 -19.50 -22.09
C TYR A 273 15.85 -18.67 -22.23
N LYS A 274 14.89 -19.22 -22.97
CA LYS A 274 13.60 -18.57 -23.24
C LYS A 274 12.51 -19.02 -22.27
N ASP A 275 12.91 -19.64 -21.19
CA ASP A 275 12.00 -20.36 -20.31
C ASP A 275 11.76 -19.51 -19.07
N ASP A 276 10.52 -19.23 -18.82
CA ASP A 276 10.01 -18.39 -17.73
C ASP A 276 9.31 -19.27 -16.70
N TYR A 277 9.96 -20.36 -16.25
CA TYR A 277 9.34 -21.35 -15.34
C TYR A 277 10.13 -21.47 -14.05
N LEU A 278 9.40 -21.79 -12.99
CA LEU A 278 10.02 -22.37 -11.81
C LEU A 278 10.69 -23.69 -12.18
N GLY A 279 12.00 -23.75 -12.07
CA GLY A 279 12.81 -24.92 -12.43
C GLY A 279 14.12 -24.92 -11.69
N PHE A 280 15.06 -25.74 -12.15
CA PHE A 280 16.36 -25.93 -11.51
C PHE A 280 17.51 -25.35 -12.33
N SER A 281 18.44 -24.68 -11.64
CA SER A 281 19.76 -24.41 -12.16
C SER A 281 20.77 -25.02 -11.18
N GLY A 282 21.40 -26.12 -11.59
CA GLY A 282 22.17 -26.95 -10.67
C GLY A 282 21.24 -27.56 -9.59
N ASN A 283 21.51 -27.26 -8.33
CA ASN A 283 20.74 -27.79 -7.18
C ASN A 283 19.73 -26.80 -6.61
N GLU A 284 19.60 -25.63 -7.19
CA GLU A 284 18.78 -24.55 -6.63
C GLU A 284 17.60 -24.21 -7.55
N PRO A 285 16.43 -23.85 -6.98
CA PRO A 285 15.28 -23.43 -7.76
C PRO A 285 15.41 -21.99 -8.24
N TYR A 286 15.07 -21.76 -9.51
CA TYR A 286 15.03 -20.46 -10.17
C TYR A 286 13.69 -20.24 -10.86
N LEU A 287 13.29 -18.98 -11.07
CA LEU A 287 12.01 -18.62 -11.68
C LEU A 287 12.10 -18.41 -13.20
N ASP A 288 13.26 -18.51 -13.78
CA ASP A 288 13.55 -18.31 -15.20
C ASP A 288 14.19 -19.55 -15.84
N ASN A 289 13.96 -20.72 -15.29
CA ASN A 289 14.53 -21.97 -15.78
C ASN A 289 13.47 -22.94 -16.27
N GLY A 290 13.60 -23.36 -17.52
CA GLY A 290 12.54 -24.07 -18.24
C GLY A 290 12.41 -25.56 -18.03
N GLU A 291 13.12 -26.19 -17.12
CA GLU A 291 13.12 -27.64 -16.98
C GLU A 291 12.29 -28.15 -15.80
N GLY A 292 11.60 -27.26 -15.09
CA GLY A 292 10.82 -27.63 -13.92
C GLY A 292 9.52 -28.36 -14.29
N GLN A 293 9.53 -29.69 -14.19
CA GLN A 293 8.31 -30.49 -14.13
C GLN A 293 8.04 -30.83 -12.68
N TRP A 294 6.90 -30.35 -12.21
CA TRP A 294 6.51 -30.48 -10.81
C TRP A 294 5.36 -31.45 -10.63
N MET A 295 5.30 -32.05 -9.46
CA MET A 295 4.11 -32.67 -8.87
C MET A 295 3.58 -31.70 -7.82
N ILE A 296 2.26 -31.59 -7.74
CA ILE A 296 1.57 -30.71 -6.79
C ILE A 296 0.54 -31.57 -6.07
N ASP A 297 0.92 -32.10 -4.94
CA ASP A 297 0.12 -33.06 -4.19
C ASP A 297 -0.48 -32.43 -2.94
N PRO A 298 -1.78 -32.60 -2.69
CA PRO A 298 -2.37 -32.13 -1.45
C PRO A 298 -1.76 -32.85 -0.25
N ILE A 299 -1.50 -32.16 0.85
CA ILE A 299 -0.92 -32.76 2.08
C ILE A 299 -1.83 -33.82 2.70
N ALA A 300 -3.12 -33.76 2.41
CA ALA A 300 -4.15 -34.76 2.77
C ALA A 300 -5.30 -34.69 1.76
N GLU A 301 -6.09 -35.73 1.67
CA GLU A 301 -7.28 -35.75 0.83
C GLU A 301 -8.21 -34.58 1.14
N GLY A 302 -8.57 -33.80 0.10
CA GLY A 302 -9.42 -32.60 0.22
C GLY A 302 -8.71 -31.37 0.77
N SER A 303 -7.40 -31.40 0.99
CA SER A 303 -6.63 -30.23 1.41
C SER A 303 -6.35 -29.31 0.24
N SER A 304 -6.40 -27.99 0.46
CA SER A 304 -5.90 -26.95 -0.46
C SER A 304 -4.50 -26.47 -0.08
N VAL A 305 -3.83 -27.19 0.80
CA VAL A 305 -2.41 -27.02 1.10
C VAL A 305 -1.64 -28.13 0.40
N TYR A 306 -0.56 -27.76 -0.26
CA TYR A 306 0.14 -28.63 -1.18
C TYR A 306 1.62 -28.78 -0.83
N TYR A 307 2.18 -29.94 -1.16
CA TYR A 307 3.57 -30.11 -1.42
C TYR A 307 3.83 -29.89 -2.91
N ILE A 308 4.85 -29.13 -3.23
CA ILE A 308 5.34 -28.90 -4.60
C ILE A 308 6.70 -29.59 -4.69
N HIS A 309 6.80 -30.64 -5.51
CA HIS A 309 8.01 -31.46 -5.56
C HIS A 309 8.33 -31.91 -6.98
N SER A 310 9.56 -32.39 -7.19
CA SER A 310 10.04 -32.78 -8.51
C SER A 310 11.05 -33.92 -8.44
N THR A 311 10.98 -34.83 -9.42
CA THR A 311 11.97 -35.88 -9.63
C THR A 311 13.10 -35.47 -10.58
N GLN A 312 13.14 -34.22 -11.02
CA GLN A 312 14.14 -33.69 -11.94
C GLN A 312 15.38 -33.07 -11.26
N HIS A 313 15.40 -33.05 -9.94
CA HIS A 313 16.55 -32.52 -9.20
C HIS A 313 17.78 -33.41 -9.45
N PRO A 314 18.96 -32.85 -9.77
CA PRO A 314 20.13 -33.66 -10.20
C PRO A 314 20.61 -34.67 -9.17
N ASN A 315 20.44 -34.37 -7.87
CA ASN A 315 21.02 -35.15 -6.77
C ASN A 315 19.99 -35.71 -5.78
N ILE A 316 18.69 -35.38 -5.93
CA ILE A 316 17.63 -35.79 -5.02
C ILE A 316 16.50 -36.41 -5.85
N SER A 317 16.20 -37.68 -5.59
CA SER A 317 15.26 -38.46 -6.39
C SER A 317 13.82 -37.94 -6.34
N ASP A 318 13.47 -37.25 -5.25
CA ASP A 318 12.20 -36.55 -5.06
C ASP A 318 12.45 -35.37 -4.14
N SER A 319 12.43 -34.18 -4.70
CA SER A 319 12.86 -32.95 -4.03
C SER A 319 11.71 -31.97 -3.87
N TYR A 320 11.45 -31.56 -2.65
CA TYR A 320 10.34 -30.73 -2.22
C TYR A 320 10.74 -29.29 -2.09
N LEU A 321 9.92 -28.39 -2.64
CA LEU A 321 10.10 -26.95 -2.55
C LEU A 321 9.79 -26.49 -1.11
N PHE A 322 10.72 -25.82 -0.47
CA PHE A 322 10.58 -25.36 0.92
C PHE A 322 11.28 -24.01 1.16
N VAL A 323 10.88 -23.33 2.23
CA VAL A 323 11.58 -22.14 2.71
C VAL A 323 12.64 -22.52 3.73
N ASP A 324 13.84 -22.02 3.60
CA ASP A 324 14.98 -22.35 4.47
C ASP A 324 14.80 -21.88 5.93
N SER A 325 15.73 -22.25 6.80
CA SER A 325 15.68 -21.92 8.23
C SER A 325 15.70 -20.43 8.50
N ASP A 326 16.24 -19.64 7.61
CA ASP A 326 16.34 -18.18 7.77
C ASP A 326 15.09 -17.45 7.29
N ASN A 327 14.09 -18.19 6.78
CA ASN A 327 12.84 -17.65 6.24
C ASN A 327 13.04 -16.67 5.07
N LYS A 328 14.09 -16.90 4.26
CA LYS A 328 14.49 -16.02 3.17
C LYS A 328 14.45 -16.69 1.82
N TYR A 329 15.18 -17.81 1.68
CA TYR A 329 15.33 -18.49 0.41
C TYR A 329 14.34 -19.61 0.26
N VAL A 330 13.92 -19.82 -0.98
CA VAL A 330 13.19 -21.03 -1.35
C VAL A 330 14.21 -21.98 -1.96
N ARG A 331 14.25 -23.20 -1.42
CA ARG A 331 15.19 -24.26 -1.78
C ARG A 331 14.46 -25.55 -2.05
N THR A 332 15.17 -26.59 -2.39
CA THR A 332 14.63 -27.95 -2.53
C THR A 332 15.42 -28.96 -1.71
N ALA A 333 14.71 -29.90 -1.09
CA ALA A 333 15.30 -31.00 -0.32
C ALA A 333 14.40 -32.24 -0.35
N ALA A 334 14.95 -33.39 0.02
CA ALA A 334 14.14 -34.56 0.29
C ALA A 334 13.21 -34.31 1.49
N LEU A 335 12.00 -34.82 1.41
CA LEU A 335 11.02 -34.64 2.48
C LEU A 335 11.50 -35.30 3.78
N ASN A 336 11.38 -34.58 4.88
CA ASN A 336 11.75 -35.03 6.22
C ASN A 336 10.80 -34.43 7.28
N ASP A 337 10.95 -34.83 8.54
CA ASP A 337 10.07 -34.38 9.63
C ASP A 337 10.14 -32.85 9.87
N ASP A 338 11.29 -32.21 9.64
CA ASP A 338 11.45 -30.77 9.77
C ASP A 338 10.64 -30.01 8.70
N LEU A 339 10.54 -30.59 7.51
CA LEU A 339 9.76 -30.02 6.41
C LEU A 339 8.26 -30.32 6.50
N THR A 340 7.83 -31.31 7.27
CA THR A 340 6.43 -31.77 7.35
C THR A 340 5.72 -31.49 8.68
N GLY A 341 6.46 -31.16 9.74
CA GLY A 341 5.91 -30.92 11.08
C GLY A 341 4.99 -29.70 11.17
N ASN A 342 4.47 -29.41 12.37
CA ASN A 342 3.67 -28.21 12.62
C ASN A 342 4.47 -26.95 12.28
N GLY A 343 3.96 -26.15 11.33
CA GLY A 343 4.67 -25.02 10.77
C GLY A 343 5.62 -25.40 9.62
N SER A 344 5.30 -26.47 8.90
CA SER A 344 6.10 -27.03 7.83
C SER A 344 6.55 -26.01 6.76
N ARG A 345 7.83 -26.02 6.51
CA ARG A 345 8.51 -25.16 5.53
C ARG A 345 8.16 -25.50 4.08
N ALA A 346 7.71 -26.73 3.81
CA ALA A 346 7.36 -27.22 2.47
C ALA A 346 5.87 -27.09 2.11
N LYS A 347 5.04 -26.52 2.99
CA LYS A 347 3.60 -26.37 2.74
C LYS A 347 3.28 -25.08 2.01
N TRP A 348 2.57 -25.22 0.91
CA TRP A 348 2.19 -24.08 0.04
C TRP A 348 0.69 -24.04 -0.18
N ILE A 349 0.17 -22.84 -0.30
CA ILE A 349 -1.22 -22.54 -0.69
C ILE A 349 -1.22 -21.83 -2.03
N LEU A 350 -2.14 -22.21 -2.90
CA LEU A 350 -2.39 -21.57 -4.19
C LEU A 350 -3.37 -20.41 -3.98
N VAL A 351 -2.88 -19.19 -3.92
CA VAL A 351 -3.69 -17.97 -3.77
C VAL A 351 -3.83 -17.33 -5.13
N THR A 352 -5.06 -17.12 -5.60
CA THR A 352 -5.29 -16.46 -6.88
C THR A 352 -5.29 -14.94 -6.75
N GLN A 353 -5.05 -14.23 -7.84
CA GLN A 353 -5.22 -12.78 -7.88
C GLN A 353 -6.68 -12.39 -7.53
N GLN A 354 -7.64 -13.25 -7.89
CA GLN A 354 -9.03 -13.03 -7.50
C GLN A 354 -9.23 -13.13 -5.98
N ASP A 355 -8.52 -14.03 -5.28
CA ASP A 355 -8.60 -14.12 -3.82
C ASP A 355 -8.05 -12.85 -3.17
N LEU A 356 -6.91 -12.37 -3.64
CA LEU A 356 -6.33 -11.10 -3.19
C LEU A 356 -7.30 -9.95 -3.40
N MET A 357 -7.91 -9.86 -4.58
CA MET A 357 -8.94 -8.86 -4.88
C MET A 357 -10.19 -9.04 -4.01
N GLY A 358 -10.62 -10.28 -3.78
CA GLY A 358 -11.80 -10.60 -2.97
C GLY A 358 -11.61 -10.23 -1.51
N GLU A 359 -10.48 -10.54 -0.92
CA GLU A 359 -10.13 -10.12 0.45
C GLU A 359 -9.98 -8.60 0.54
N PHE A 360 -9.34 -8.01 -0.46
CA PHE A 360 -9.25 -6.56 -0.55
C PHE A 360 -10.63 -5.87 -0.58
N GLN A 361 -11.60 -6.41 -1.36
CA GLN A 361 -12.95 -5.86 -1.40
C GLN A 361 -13.68 -5.96 -0.04
N LYS A 362 -13.48 -7.05 0.69
CA LYS A 362 -14.08 -7.25 2.03
C LYS A 362 -13.41 -6.42 3.12
N THR A 363 -12.17 -6.01 2.90
CA THR A 363 -11.40 -5.31 3.92
C THR A 363 -12.05 -3.98 4.25
N THR A 364 -12.32 -3.78 5.53
CA THR A 364 -12.70 -2.49 6.09
C THR A 364 -11.51 -1.97 6.86
N VAL A 365 -10.95 -0.86 6.44
CA VAL A 365 -9.89 -0.21 7.19
C VAL A 365 -10.52 0.49 8.38
N GLN A 366 -10.17 0.04 9.57
CA GLN A 366 -10.60 0.67 10.81
C GLN A 366 -9.71 1.88 11.11
N LEU A 367 -10.28 2.82 11.81
CA LEU A 367 -9.58 3.94 12.42
C LEU A 367 -8.35 3.50 13.17
N LYS A 368 -7.19 4.12 12.92
CA LYS A 368 -5.89 3.70 13.46
C LYS A 368 -5.53 2.25 13.15
N GLY A 369 -6.21 1.64 12.19
CA GLY A 369 -5.89 0.30 11.71
C GLY A 369 -4.74 0.31 10.72
N VAL A 370 -4.18 -0.87 10.50
CA VAL A 370 -3.20 -1.10 9.43
C VAL A 370 -3.93 -0.97 8.09
N PRO A 371 -3.41 -0.21 7.13
CA PRO A 371 -3.98 -0.14 5.79
C PRO A 371 -4.02 -1.52 5.14
N ALA A 372 -4.97 -1.72 4.25
CA ALA A 372 -5.01 -2.93 3.45
C ALA A 372 -4.02 -2.85 2.29
N ASP A 373 -3.20 -3.87 2.14
CA ASP A 373 -2.26 -3.95 1.03
C ASP A 373 -3.01 -4.14 -0.30
N ALA A 374 -2.74 -3.26 -1.25
CA ALA A 374 -3.23 -3.29 -2.62
C ALA A 374 -2.07 -3.38 -3.63
N THR A 375 -0.85 -3.62 -3.17
CA THR A 375 0.36 -3.65 -3.99
C THR A 375 0.31 -4.73 -5.07
N PHE A 376 -0.43 -5.82 -4.84
CA PHE A 376 -0.66 -6.86 -5.85
C PHE A 376 -1.32 -6.36 -7.14
N MET A 377 -1.91 -5.16 -7.16
CA MET A 377 -2.45 -4.52 -8.37
C MET A 377 -1.36 -3.91 -9.23
N LEU A 378 -0.21 -3.58 -8.66
CA LEU A 378 0.94 -3.05 -9.39
C LEU A 378 1.62 -4.15 -10.22
N GLY A 379 2.10 -3.78 -11.38
CA GLY A 379 3.04 -4.60 -12.13
C GLY A 379 4.45 -4.25 -11.72
N ASP A 380 5.25 -5.25 -11.35
CA ASP A 380 6.66 -5.14 -11.00
C ASP A 380 6.99 -3.94 -10.08
N PRO A 381 6.43 -3.91 -8.88
CA PRO A 381 6.58 -2.77 -7.97
C PRO A 381 8.02 -2.58 -7.44
N ASP A 382 8.82 -3.65 -7.51
CA ASP A 382 10.21 -3.69 -7.03
C ASP A 382 11.22 -3.75 -8.18
N PHE A 383 10.79 -3.50 -9.42
CA PHE A 383 11.62 -3.51 -10.63
C PHE A 383 12.52 -4.74 -10.74
N HIS A 384 11.95 -5.91 -10.51
CA HIS A 384 12.70 -7.16 -10.52
C HIS A 384 13.37 -7.39 -11.87
N ARG A 385 14.59 -7.86 -11.81
CA ARG A 385 15.36 -8.22 -13.00
C ARG A 385 14.59 -9.26 -13.82
N TYR A 386 14.46 -9.00 -15.13
CA TYR A 386 13.79 -9.87 -16.09
C TYR A 386 12.30 -10.07 -15.88
N SER A 387 11.61 -9.22 -15.16
CA SER A 387 10.16 -9.32 -15.01
C SER A 387 9.44 -8.94 -16.31
N ILE A 388 8.49 -9.78 -16.74
CA ILE A 388 7.59 -9.43 -17.87
C ILE A 388 6.59 -8.33 -17.48
N GLU A 389 6.36 -8.13 -16.20
CA GLU A 389 5.47 -7.09 -15.69
C GLU A 389 6.10 -5.69 -15.73
N GLN A 390 7.41 -5.61 -15.96
CA GLN A 390 8.14 -4.36 -16.13
C GLN A 390 7.52 -3.50 -17.24
N VAL A 391 6.95 -4.10 -18.28
CA VAL A 391 6.25 -3.41 -19.36
C VAL A 391 5.04 -2.59 -18.90
N GLN A 392 4.54 -2.82 -17.68
CA GLN A 392 3.48 -2.01 -17.09
C GLN A 392 3.96 -0.59 -16.74
N TRP A 393 5.27 -0.44 -16.50
CA TRP A 393 5.88 0.87 -16.28
C TRP A 393 6.20 1.50 -17.64
N LYS A 394 5.38 2.48 -18.02
CA LYS A 394 5.51 3.23 -19.28
C LYS A 394 6.25 4.53 -19.04
N PHE A 395 6.83 5.07 -20.11
CA PHE A 395 7.46 6.38 -20.07
C PHE A 395 6.91 7.29 -21.15
N GLU A 396 6.40 8.44 -20.74
CA GLU A 396 5.93 9.50 -21.62
C GLU A 396 6.95 10.64 -21.66
N PRO A 397 7.49 10.96 -22.82
CA PRO A 397 8.39 12.11 -22.98
C PRO A 397 7.62 13.42 -22.76
N PRO A 398 8.32 14.52 -22.43
CA PRO A 398 7.68 15.82 -22.22
C PRO A 398 7.17 16.38 -23.55
N THR A 399 6.17 17.24 -23.45
CA THR A 399 5.67 18.00 -24.62
C THR A 399 6.64 19.09 -25.08
N SER A 400 7.56 19.50 -24.21
CA SER A 400 8.60 20.51 -24.52
C SER A 400 9.83 20.30 -23.63
N GLY A 401 10.99 20.71 -24.13
CA GLY A 401 12.27 20.56 -23.42
C GLY A 401 12.99 19.27 -23.76
N THR A 402 14.12 19.04 -23.10
CA THR A 402 14.92 17.82 -23.28
C THR A 402 14.21 16.63 -22.62
N SER A 403 13.97 15.60 -23.40
CA SER A 403 13.41 14.34 -22.89
C SER A 403 14.45 13.56 -22.09
N ALA A 404 14.08 13.13 -20.90
CA ALA A 404 14.83 12.15 -20.15
C ALA A 404 14.76 10.77 -20.81
N THR A 405 15.53 9.86 -20.28
CA THR A 405 15.44 8.43 -20.62
C THR A 405 15.09 7.65 -19.36
N LEU A 406 14.16 6.72 -19.47
CA LEU A 406 13.88 5.74 -18.45
C LEU A 406 14.79 4.53 -18.61
N PHE A 407 15.50 4.20 -17.57
CA PHE A 407 16.30 2.99 -17.45
C PHE A 407 15.78 2.17 -16.27
N VAL A 408 15.84 0.84 -16.41
CA VAL A 408 15.63 -0.10 -15.32
C VAL A 408 16.85 -1.01 -15.25
N GLY A 409 17.49 -1.07 -14.12
CA GLY A 409 18.66 -1.89 -13.97
C GLY A 409 19.65 -1.43 -12.92
N ILE A 410 20.83 -2.02 -12.99
CA ILE A 410 21.98 -1.74 -12.11
C ILE A 410 23.28 -1.75 -12.91
N ASN A 411 24.17 -0.80 -12.61
CA ASN A 411 25.51 -0.72 -13.22
C ASN A 411 25.48 -0.88 -14.76
N LYS A 412 26.19 -1.87 -15.27
CA LYS A 412 26.26 -2.18 -16.71
C LYS A 412 25.13 -3.08 -17.20
N HIS A 413 24.24 -3.53 -16.32
CA HIS A 413 23.09 -4.34 -16.65
C HIS A 413 21.83 -3.49 -16.58
N TYR A 414 21.42 -2.88 -17.69
CA TYR A 414 20.21 -2.06 -17.69
C TYR A 414 19.47 -2.15 -19.03
N GLN A 415 18.18 -1.93 -18.91
CA GLN A 415 17.27 -1.79 -20.01
C GLN A 415 16.83 -0.33 -20.14
N LYS A 416 16.67 0.11 -21.39
CA LYS A 416 16.11 1.41 -21.74
C LYS A 416 14.71 1.22 -22.26
N TYR A 417 13.79 2.06 -21.83
CA TYR A 417 12.46 2.07 -22.39
C TYR A 417 12.45 2.77 -23.77
N ASP A 418 12.01 2.04 -24.80
CA ASP A 418 11.80 2.59 -26.16
C ASP A 418 10.35 3.07 -26.26
N VAL A 419 10.16 4.38 -26.22
CA VAL A 419 8.83 5.01 -26.30
C VAL A 419 8.11 4.73 -27.62
N THR A 420 8.86 4.45 -28.70
CA THR A 420 8.28 4.19 -30.02
C THR A 420 7.68 2.80 -30.12
N LYS A 421 8.35 1.84 -29.48
CA LYS A 421 7.95 0.44 -29.50
C LYS A 421 7.13 0.04 -28.27
N ASN A 422 7.09 0.89 -27.24
CA ASN A 422 6.46 0.60 -25.96
C ASN A 422 7.03 -0.68 -25.31
N GLU A 423 8.36 -0.82 -25.34
CA GLU A 423 9.07 -1.98 -24.81
C GLU A 423 10.40 -1.59 -24.15
N TYR A 424 10.91 -2.49 -23.30
CA TYR A 424 12.26 -2.36 -22.74
C TYR A 424 13.26 -3.12 -23.61
N ALA A 425 14.36 -2.45 -23.97
CA ALA A 425 15.45 -3.03 -24.72
C ALA A 425 16.77 -2.93 -23.97
N TRP A 426 17.59 -3.97 -24.04
CA TRP A 426 18.92 -3.97 -23.46
C TRP A 426 19.80 -2.94 -24.16
N VAL A 427 20.39 -2.02 -23.38
CA VAL A 427 21.36 -1.03 -23.89
C VAL A 427 22.78 -1.52 -23.68
N VAL A 428 23.01 -2.10 -22.52
CA VAL A 428 24.26 -2.77 -22.22
C VAL A 428 23.93 -4.15 -21.71
N SER A 429 24.31 -5.14 -22.48
CA SER A 429 24.13 -6.55 -22.13
C SER A 429 25.28 -7.07 -21.31
N GLY A 430 26.00 -6.22 -20.64
CA GLY A 430 27.03 -6.45 -19.70
C GLY A 430 27.83 -7.73 -19.79
N ASP A 431 28.65 -7.94 -18.85
CA ASP A 431 29.50 -9.11 -18.73
C ASP A 431 28.64 -10.39 -18.70
N THR A 432 28.74 -11.18 -19.78
CA THR A 432 28.13 -12.50 -19.88
C THR A 432 28.67 -13.47 -18.83
N ASN A 433 29.72 -13.10 -18.13
CA ASN A 433 30.31 -13.89 -17.06
C ASN A 433 29.76 -13.53 -15.67
N GLY A 434 28.71 -12.77 -15.59
CA GLY A 434 28.00 -12.54 -14.35
C GLY A 434 28.71 -11.62 -13.37
N GLY A 435 29.50 -10.67 -13.86
CA GLY A 435 30.19 -9.70 -13.01
C GLY A 435 29.31 -8.97 -12.03
N ASP A 436 28.05 -8.76 -12.40
CA ASP A 436 27.04 -8.11 -11.55
C ASP A 436 25.85 -9.00 -11.15
N SER A 437 25.99 -10.30 -11.29
CA SER A 437 24.99 -11.24 -10.78
C SER A 437 24.74 -11.08 -9.29
N LYS A 438 25.71 -10.57 -8.57
CA LYS A 438 25.64 -10.29 -7.14
C LYS A 438 24.62 -9.23 -6.76
N HIS A 439 24.27 -8.35 -7.67
CA HIS A 439 23.39 -7.21 -7.43
C HIS A 439 22.04 -7.32 -8.16
N GLY A 440 21.70 -8.50 -8.64
CA GLY A 440 20.46 -8.73 -9.39
C GLY A 440 19.18 -8.46 -8.61
N CYS A 441 19.26 -8.40 -7.29
CA CYS A 441 18.13 -8.09 -6.41
C CYS A 441 17.93 -6.59 -6.12
N TYR A 442 18.81 -5.72 -6.65
CA TYR A 442 18.81 -4.28 -6.37
C TYR A 442 18.46 -3.43 -7.58
N TRP A 443 17.63 -3.96 -8.44
CA TRP A 443 17.19 -3.22 -9.60
C TRP A 443 16.25 -2.08 -9.19
N SER A 444 16.44 -0.93 -9.82
CA SER A 444 15.60 0.24 -9.64
C SER A 444 15.27 0.89 -10.98
N ALA A 445 14.19 1.67 -11.02
CA ALA A 445 13.90 2.53 -12.16
C ALA A 445 14.62 3.87 -12.01
N ARG A 446 15.06 4.43 -13.17
CA ARG A 446 15.78 5.68 -13.24
C ARG A 446 15.36 6.53 -14.40
N ILE A 447 15.10 7.79 -14.11
CA ILE A 447 14.79 8.81 -15.10
C ILE A 447 15.99 9.75 -15.14
N ILE A 448 16.70 9.79 -16.26
CA ILE A 448 17.97 10.50 -16.37
C ILE A 448 17.99 11.44 -17.57
N GLY A 449 18.52 12.64 -17.36
CA GLY A 449 18.96 13.55 -18.40
C GLY A 449 17.89 14.48 -18.97
N GLY A 450 16.79 14.69 -18.30
CA GLY A 450 15.76 15.60 -18.77
C GLY A 450 14.40 15.40 -18.12
N LYS A 451 13.35 15.79 -18.80
CA LYS A 451 11.96 15.71 -18.35
C LYS A 451 11.27 14.44 -18.86
N GLY A 452 10.23 14.03 -18.20
CA GLY A 452 9.37 12.91 -18.59
C GLY A 452 8.60 12.32 -17.44
N THR A 453 7.72 11.37 -17.76
CA THR A 453 6.82 10.75 -16.78
C THR A 453 6.91 9.24 -16.89
N MET A 454 7.29 8.58 -15.82
CA MET A 454 7.18 7.12 -15.67
C MET A 454 5.89 6.82 -14.92
N TYR A 455 5.05 5.92 -15.44
CA TYR A 455 3.74 5.67 -14.84
C TYR A 455 3.18 4.28 -15.13
N GLN A 456 2.20 3.90 -14.30
CA GLN A 456 1.27 2.79 -14.54
C GLN A 456 -0.16 3.29 -14.47
N GLU A 457 -1.08 2.56 -15.09
CA GLU A 457 -2.52 2.77 -15.03
C GLU A 457 -3.18 1.54 -14.41
N LEU A 458 -3.90 1.74 -13.33
CA LEU A 458 -4.58 0.69 -12.58
C LEU A 458 -6.09 0.86 -12.68
N SER A 459 -6.78 -0.26 -12.83
CA SER A 459 -8.25 -0.32 -12.73
C SER A 459 -8.65 -0.53 -11.26
N ILE A 460 -9.23 0.47 -10.65
CA ILE A 460 -9.68 0.44 -9.26
C ILE A 460 -11.19 0.30 -9.22
N ASN A 461 -11.68 -0.66 -8.44
CA ASN A 461 -13.10 -0.95 -8.26
C ASN A 461 -13.57 -0.81 -6.80
N LYS A 462 -12.82 -0.10 -5.98
CA LYS A 462 -13.15 0.17 -4.58
C LYS A 462 -12.90 1.63 -4.27
N SER A 463 -13.94 2.37 -3.92
CA SER A 463 -13.82 3.77 -3.51
C SER A 463 -13.06 3.91 -2.20
N GLY A 464 -12.27 4.96 -2.09
CA GLY A 464 -11.60 5.31 -0.86
C GLY A 464 -10.23 5.95 -1.06
N TRP A 465 -9.55 6.16 0.04
CA TRP A 465 -8.21 6.69 0.08
C TRP A 465 -7.19 5.61 -0.24
N TYR A 466 -6.29 5.95 -1.16
CA TYR A 466 -5.13 5.13 -1.51
C TYR A 466 -3.85 5.89 -1.18
N GLN A 467 -2.95 5.23 -0.47
CA GLN A 467 -1.60 5.72 -0.23
C GLN A 467 -0.66 5.06 -1.22
N ILE A 468 0.09 5.88 -1.93
CA ILE A 468 1.16 5.44 -2.82
C ILE A 468 2.48 5.77 -2.15
N GLN A 469 3.38 4.82 -2.08
CA GLN A 469 4.72 4.98 -1.52
C GLN A 469 5.75 4.44 -2.48
N CYS A 470 6.93 5.06 -2.49
CA CYS A 470 8.12 4.49 -3.12
C CYS A 470 9.37 4.92 -2.35
N GLN A 471 10.42 4.12 -2.43
CA GLN A 471 11.74 4.53 -2.01
C GLN A 471 12.39 5.29 -3.17
N GLY A 472 13.06 6.40 -2.89
CA GLY A 472 13.71 7.11 -3.98
C GLY A 472 14.27 8.46 -3.66
N GLU A 473 15.11 8.95 -4.55
CA GLU A 473 15.75 10.25 -4.47
C GLU A 473 15.82 10.93 -5.83
N CYS A 474 15.95 12.25 -5.81
CA CYS A 474 16.25 13.06 -6.96
C CYS A 474 17.61 13.74 -6.76
N TYR A 475 18.59 13.39 -7.59
CA TYR A 475 19.85 14.11 -7.66
C TYR A 475 19.73 15.30 -8.60
N VAL A 476 20.11 16.47 -8.11
CA VAL A 476 20.21 17.71 -8.89
C VAL A 476 21.60 18.31 -8.67
N PRO A 477 22.35 18.67 -9.72
CA PRO A 477 23.65 19.27 -9.60
C PRO A 477 23.65 20.54 -8.73
N ASN A 478 24.79 20.86 -8.12
CA ASN A 478 24.93 22.04 -7.28
C ASN A 478 24.45 23.33 -7.98
N GLY A 479 23.66 24.12 -7.30
CA GLY A 479 23.08 25.36 -7.79
C GLY A 479 21.81 25.19 -8.63
N ALA A 480 21.36 23.98 -8.92
CA ALA A 480 20.06 23.75 -9.52
C ALA A 480 18.94 23.88 -8.47
N SER A 481 17.75 24.21 -8.94
CA SER A 481 16.59 24.33 -8.05
C SER A 481 16.12 22.97 -7.54
N TYR A 482 15.58 22.96 -6.34
CA TYR A 482 14.97 21.81 -5.72
C TYR A 482 13.57 21.55 -6.32
N ASN A 483 13.02 20.35 -6.09
CA ASN A 483 11.68 19.93 -6.51
C ASN A 483 11.48 19.83 -8.03
N VAL A 484 12.45 19.24 -8.71
CA VAL A 484 12.33 18.97 -10.16
C VAL A 484 11.59 17.65 -10.46
N ALA A 485 11.42 16.81 -9.47
CA ALA A 485 10.75 15.52 -9.59
C ALA A 485 9.71 15.32 -8.50
N SER A 486 8.62 14.66 -8.84
CA SER A 486 7.54 14.32 -7.91
C SER A 486 7.03 12.89 -8.11
N LEU A 487 6.65 12.26 -7.00
CA LEU A 487 5.71 11.15 -6.98
C LEU A 487 4.35 11.76 -7.31
N PHE A 488 3.59 11.16 -8.22
CA PHE A 488 2.26 11.65 -8.57
C PHE A 488 1.24 10.52 -8.61
N ALA A 489 0.00 10.90 -8.39
CA ALA A 489 -1.17 10.08 -8.68
C ALA A 489 -2.28 10.95 -9.26
N LYS A 490 -3.05 10.41 -10.19
CA LYS A 490 -4.21 11.07 -10.76
C LYS A 490 -5.35 10.09 -11.03
N THR A 491 -6.56 10.59 -10.92
CA THR A 491 -7.78 10.04 -11.48
C THR A 491 -8.36 11.03 -12.47
N ASP A 492 -9.51 10.76 -13.06
CA ASP A 492 -10.20 11.75 -13.91
C ASP A 492 -10.59 13.02 -13.13
N ALA A 493 -10.78 12.92 -11.82
CA ALA A 493 -11.26 14.00 -10.98
C ALA A 493 -10.16 14.72 -10.18
N VAL A 494 -9.09 14.03 -9.82
CA VAL A 494 -8.08 14.52 -8.86
C VAL A 494 -6.69 14.20 -9.33
N LYS A 495 -5.76 15.14 -9.15
CA LYS A 495 -4.32 14.94 -9.33
C LYS A 495 -3.59 15.43 -8.08
N ILE A 496 -2.75 14.58 -7.53
CA ILE A 496 -1.92 14.86 -6.35
C ILE A 496 -0.46 14.63 -6.71
N THR A 497 0.41 15.47 -6.18
CA THR A 497 1.86 15.33 -6.33
C THR A 497 2.55 15.51 -4.99
N SER A 498 3.64 14.80 -4.78
CA SER A 498 4.53 14.93 -3.62
C SER A 498 5.97 15.01 -4.11
N PRO A 499 6.74 16.03 -3.76
CA PRO A 499 8.12 16.16 -4.22
C PRO A 499 8.96 14.95 -3.82
N ILE A 500 9.74 14.42 -4.76
CA ILE A 500 10.78 13.45 -4.46
C ILE A 500 11.91 14.16 -3.73
N ARG A 501 12.38 13.57 -2.65
CA ARG A 501 13.50 14.11 -1.89
C ARG A 501 14.67 14.44 -2.80
N THR A 502 15.09 15.69 -2.78
CA THR A 502 16.22 16.16 -3.56
C THR A 502 17.49 16.10 -2.72
N VAL A 503 18.55 15.55 -3.27
CA VAL A 503 19.87 15.48 -2.68
C VAL A 503 20.87 16.28 -3.50
N ALA A 504 21.70 17.06 -2.81
CA ALA A 504 22.73 17.88 -3.45
C ALA A 504 24.03 17.11 -3.72
N SER A 505 24.26 16.03 -2.97
CA SER A 505 25.38 15.12 -3.16
C SER A 505 24.85 13.80 -3.68
N LYS A 506 25.62 13.19 -4.58
CA LYS A 506 25.34 11.84 -5.06
C LYS A 506 25.39 10.87 -3.89
N ILE A 507 24.31 10.14 -3.70
CA ILE A 507 24.34 8.97 -2.86
C ILE A 507 24.60 7.78 -3.80
N GLY A 508 25.75 7.11 -3.59
CA GLY A 508 26.25 6.24 -4.60
C GLY A 508 26.59 7.02 -5.89
N GLU A 509 27.31 6.48 -6.79
CA GLU A 509 27.70 7.12 -8.05
C GLU A 509 26.52 7.26 -9.03
N PHE A 510 25.57 8.08 -8.69
CA PHE A 510 24.42 8.40 -9.50
C PHE A 510 24.87 9.31 -10.64
N SER A 511 25.44 8.76 -11.69
CA SER A 511 25.92 9.51 -12.84
C SER A 511 25.16 9.18 -14.11
N LYS A 512 25.17 10.12 -15.04
CA LYS A 512 24.61 9.93 -16.38
C LYS A 512 25.28 8.83 -17.18
N THR A 513 26.56 8.62 -16.94
CA THR A 513 27.40 7.64 -17.64
C THR A 513 27.57 6.35 -16.89
N ASP A 514 27.41 6.42 -15.58
CA ASP A 514 27.48 5.26 -14.71
C ASP A 514 26.16 5.22 -13.95
N ILE A 515 25.25 4.38 -14.37
CA ILE A 515 23.99 4.11 -13.67
C ILE A 515 24.30 3.36 -12.36
N GLY A 516 25.48 3.34 -11.99
CA GLY A 516 26.33 3.04 -10.97
C GLY A 516 25.90 2.36 -9.76
N SER A 517 26.51 2.35 -8.67
CA SER A 517 26.31 1.55 -7.49
C SER A 517 24.94 1.74 -6.84
N ASN A 518 23.92 1.18 -7.47
CA ASN A 518 22.56 1.14 -6.91
C ASN A 518 22.49 0.46 -5.56
N SER A 519 23.35 -0.51 -5.32
CA SER A 519 23.43 -1.16 -4.02
C SER A 519 23.63 -0.17 -2.88
N GLU A 520 24.42 0.89 -3.09
CA GLU A 520 24.57 1.92 -2.06
C GLU A 520 23.34 2.81 -1.95
N ALA A 521 22.77 3.26 -3.07
CA ALA A 521 21.55 4.05 -3.04
C ALA A 521 20.40 3.28 -2.35
N GLU A 522 20.24 2.02 -2.69
CA GLU A 522 19.22 1.17 -2.09
C GLU A 522 19.48 0.90 -0.61
N ARG A 523 20.72 0.75 -0.18
CA ARG A 523 21.08 0.71 1.25
C ARG A 523 20.64 1.98 1.96
N TYR A 524 20.88 3.13 1.36
CA TYR A 524 20.46 4.41 1.92
C TYR A 524 18.95 4.50 2.00
N TYR A 525 18.21 4.12 0.96
CA TYR A 525 16.75 4.13 0.95
C TYR A 525 16.16 3.36 2.12
N LYS A 526 16.74 2.23 2.44
CA LYS A 526 16.22 1.30 3.43
C LYS A 526 16.77 1.56 4.84
N SER A 527 18.02 1.99 4.95
CA SER A 527 18.67 2.20 6.27
C SER A 527 18.20 3.46 6.98
N TYR A 528 17.75 4.47 6.27
CA TYR A 528 17.50 5.78 6.87
C TYR A 528 16.03 6.21 6.90
N GLY A 529 15.14 5.47 6.25
CA GLY A 529 13.71 5.83 6.21
C GLY A 529 13.38 7.19 5.58
N ASP A 530 14.41 8.01 5.38
CA ASP A 530 14.35 9.38 4.88
C ASP A 530 14.06 9.46 3.38
N TYR A 531 14.16 8.34 2.68
CA TYR A 531 13.97 8.21 1.24
C TYR A 531 12.60 7.68 0.86
N THR A 532 11.72 7.53 1.83
CA THR A 532 10.33 7.19 1.60
C THR A 532 9.59 8.41 1.10
N ASN A 533 9.07 8.31 -0.11
CA ASN A 533 8.20 9.31 -0.71
C ASN A 533 6.80 8.76 -0.69
N THR A 534 5.85 9.57 -0.27
CA THR A 534 4.47 9.12 -0.09
C THR A 534 3.49 10.19 -0.51
N LEU A 535 2.33 9.75 -0.99
CA LEU A 535 1.17 10.61 -1.21
C LEU A 535 -0.12 9.84 -1.00
N MET A 536 -1.21 10.55 -0.80
CA MET A 536 -2.55 9.97 -0.71
C MET A 536 -3.46 10.57 -1.76
N ILE A 537 -4.29 9.72 -2.37
CA ILE A 537 -5.31 10.13 -3.34
C ILE A 537 -6.62 9.45 -3.03
N TYR A 538 -7.72 10.19 -3.18
CA TYR A 538 -9.05 9.62 -3.15
C TYR A 538 -9.44 9.10 -4.53
N VAL A 539 -9.90 7.86 -4.59
CA VAL A 539 -10.43 7.23 -5.81
C VAL A 539 -11.93 7.03 -5.65
N ASP A 540 -12.70 7.62 -6.55
CA ASP A 540 -14.15 7.49 -6.58
C ASP A 540 -14.59 6.44 -7.59
N CYS A 541 -15.14 5.33 -7.10
CA CYS A 541 -15.74 4.27 -7.90
C CYS A 541 -17.28 4.34 -7.94
N GLY A 542 -17.86 5.49 -7.56
CA GLY A 542 -19.29 5.69 -7.51
C GLY A 542 -19.97 5.04 -6.29
N THR A 543 -21.27 5.23 -6.19
CA THR A 543 -22.07 4.63 -5.11
C THR A 543 -21.98 3.11 -5.20
N ASP A 544 -21.69 2.47 -4.06
CA ASP A 544 -21.53 1.01 -3.94
C ASP A 544 -20.51 0.41 -4.91
N ASN A 545 -19.47 1.18 -5.24
CA ASN A 545 -18.42 0.78 -6.19
C ASN A 545 -18.97 0.37 -7.57
N SER A 546 -19.97 1.10 -8.04
CA SER A 546 -20.66 0.82 -9.31
C SER A 546 -19.84 1.12 -10.56
N LYS A 547 -18.67 1.79 -10.41
CA LYS A 547 -17.78 2.17 -11.51
C LYS A 547 -16.38 1.60 -11.29
N VAL A 548 -15.67 1.42 -12.38
CA VAL A 548 -14.22 1.20 -12.34
C VAL A 548 -13.55 2.54 -12.64
N ALA A 549 -12.72 3.00 -11.72
CA ALA A 549 -11.92 4.21 -11.88
C ALA A 549 -10.53 3.85 -12.38
N THR A 550 -9.92 4.72 -13.17
CA THR A 550 -8.51 4.63 -13.55
C THR A 550 -7.68 5.43 -12.56
N LEU A 551 -6.75 4.76 -11.89
CA LEU A 551 -5.71 5.39 -11.09
C LEU A 551 -4.40 5.33 -11.87
N THR A 552 -3.88 6.49 -12.29
CA THR A 552 -2.53 6.59 -12.85
C THR A 552 -1.59 7.04 -11.75
N LEU A 553 -0.47 6.37 -11.60
CA LEU A 553 0.54 6.71 -10.59
C LEU A 553 1.95 6.55 -11.16
N GLY A 554 2.91 7.26 -10.58
CA GLY A 554 4.30 7.16 -11.01
C GLY A 554 5.16 8.35 -10.60
N ILE A 555 6.22 8.55 -11.36
CA ILE A 555 7.21 9.61 -11.15
C ILE A 555 7.18 10.59 -12.32
N LYS A 556 7.15 11.87 -12.01
CA LYS A 556 7.18 12.95 -13.00
C LYS A 556 8.40 13.84 -12.77
N VAL A 557 9.12 14.13 -13.83
CA VAL A 557 10.22 15.10 -13.85
C VAL A 557 9.81 16.22 -14.81
N ASP A 558 9.49 17.40 -14.27
CA ASP A 558 8.88 18.48 -15.06
C ASP A 558 9.32 19.90 -14.68
N GLY A 559 10.30 20.06 -13.82
CA GLY A 559 10.84 21.36 -13.46
C GLY A 559 11.19 22.25 -14.66
N GLU A 560 11.14 23.57 -14.55
CA GLU A 560 11.38 24.48 -15.67
C GLU A 560 12.75 24.31 -16.32
N ASN A 561 13.81 24.19 -15.51
CA ASN A 561 15.18 24.05 -15.95
C ASN A 561 15.81 22.80 -15.35
N VAL A 562 15.41 21.63 -15.84
CA VAL A 562 15.98 20.35 -15.40
C VAL A 562 17.38 20.21 -15.99
N PRO A 563 18.43 20.19 -15.19
CA PRO A 563 19.80 19.99 -15.67
C PRO A 563 19.97 18.64 -16.36
N ALA A 564 20.87 18.58 -17.33
CA ALA A 564 21.13 17.34 -18.08
C ALA A 564 21.66 16.21 -17.19
N GLU A 565 22.26 16.54 -16.05
CA GLU A 565 22.81 15.59 -15.07
C GLU A 565 21.79 15.21 -14.00
N THR A 566 20.56 15.75 -14.06
CA THR A 566 19.49 15.35 -13.14
C THR A 566 19.18 13.87 -13.31
N GLY A 567 19.07 13.20 -12.20
CA GLY A 567 18.67 11.80 -12.16
C GLY A 567 17.68 11.55 -11.02
N VAL A 568 16.68 10.73 -11.29
CA VAL A 568 15.73 10.24 -10.30
C VAL A 568 15.86 8.73 -10.25
N ALA A 569 16.08 8.17 -9.08
CA ALA A 569 16.08 6.73 -8.87
C ALA A 569 14.95 6.36 -7.90
N VAL A 570 14.18 5.35 -8.24
CA VAL A 570 13.07 4.88 -7.41
C VAL A 570 12.94 3.36 -7.43
N ASP A 571 12.44 2.83 -6.32
CA ASP A 571 12.19 1.42 -6.12
C ASP A 571 11.07 1.20 -5.12
N ALA A 572 10.69 -0.06 -4.92
CA ALA A 572 9.80 -0.50 -3.85
C ALA A 572 8.48 0.30 -3.79
N PHE A 573 7.76 0.36 -4.91
CA PHE A 573 6.42 0.93 -4.92
C PHE A 573 5.47 0.10 -4.07
N ARG A 574 4.64 0.77 -3.29
CA ARG A 574 3.58 0.16 -2.48
C ARG A 574 2.30 0.93 -2.68
N LEU A 575 1.21 0.20 -2.81
CA LEU A 575 -0.14 0.73 -2.88
C LEU A 575 -0.94 0.21 -1.69
N GLN A 576 -1.51 1.12 -0.91
CA GLN A 576 -2.26 0.77 0.28
C GLN A 576 -3.63 1.43 0.27
N TYR A 577 -4.63 0.71 0.71
CA TYR A 577 -5.98 1.22 0.86
C TYR A 577 -6.19 1.68 2.31
N CYS A 578 -6.51 2.95 2.50
CA CYS A 578 -6.64 3.61 3.80
C CYS A 578 -8.10 3.86 4.22
N GLY A 579 -9.07 3.39 3.44
CA GLY A 579 -10.49 3.46 3.82
C GLY A 579 -11.30 4.51 3.07
N LEU A 580 -12.58 4.58 3.40
CA LEU A 580 -13.52 5.54 2.84
C LEU A 580 -13.52 6.83 3.65
N PRO A 581 -13.65 8.00 3.01
CA PRO A 581 -13.99 9.23 3.69
C PRO A 581 -15.51 9.23 3.94
N ASP A 582 -15.98 8.41 4.84
CA ASP A 582 -17.39 8.25 5.16
C ASP A 582 -17.92 9.30 6.15
N GLY A 583 -17.21 10.40 6.32
CA GLY A 583 -17.45 11.40 7.36
C GLY A 583 -16.75 11.07 8.67
N HIS A 584 -16.03 9.94 8.73
CA HIS A 584 -15.26 9.54 9.90
C HIS A 584 -13.75 9.77 9.75
N ASN A 585 -13.26 9.96 8.52
CA ASN A 585 -11.85 10.21 8.24
C ASN A 585 -11.66 11.51 7.47
N LEU A 586 -10.90 12.40 8.04
CA LEU A 586 -10.44 13.62 7.39
C LEU A 586 -8.92 13.56 7.25
N VAL A 587 -8.41 13.60 6.04
CA VAL A 587 -6.96 13.62 5.77
C VAL A 587 -6.55 15.01 5.32
N LEU A 588 -5.63 15.61 6.05
CA LEU A 588 -4.99 16.88 5.70
C LEU A 588 -3.50 16.63 5.53
N ASP A 589 -3.01 16.80 4.31
CA ASP A 589 -1.61 16.55 3.95
C ASP A 589 -0.96 17.82 3.43
N GLU A 590 0.22 18.19 3.98
CA GLU A 590 0.94 19.40 3.59
C GLU A 590 1.41 19.40 2.12
N ASP A 591 1.39 18.26 1.47
CA ASP A 591 1.75 18.08 0.06
C ASP A 591 0.54 18.15 -0.90
N PHE A 592 -0.68 18.28 -0.39
CA PHE A 592 -1.86 18.46 -1.23
C PHE A 592 -1.81 19.83 -1.94
N THR A 593 -2.12 19.84 -3.22
CA THR A 593 -2.20 21.05 -4.06
C THR A 593 -3.61 21.64 -4.13
N ASN A 594 -4.62 20.90 -3.68
CA ASN A 594 -6.02 21.29 -3.63
C ASN A 594 -6.80 20.41 -2.63
N PHE A 595 -8.01 20.82 -2.34
CA PHE A 595 -8.98 20.05 -1.53
C PHE A 595 -10.19 19.58 -2.37
N ASP A 596 -9.97 19.28 -3.64
CA ASP A 596 -11.03 18.87 -4.56
C ASP A 596 -11.84 17.69 -4.03
N TYR A 597 -11.20 16.78 -3.32
CA TYR A 597 -11.85 15.62 -2.70
C TYR A 597 -12.87 16.02 -1.61
N ILE A 598 -12.70 17.20 -0.98
CA ILE A 598 -13.64 17.75 -0.01
C ILE A 598 -14.67 18.62 -0.71
N THR A 599 -14.21 19.53 -1.58
CA THR A 599 -15.03 20.57 -2.18
C THR A 599 -15.92 20.08 -3.31
N LYS A 600 -15.48 19.07 -4.06
CA LYS A 600 -16.25 18.46 -5.16
C LYS A 600 -17.21 17.36 -4.72
N GLU A 601 -17.18 16.96 -3.47
CA GLU A 601 -18.15 16.03 -2.96
C GLU A 601 -19.55 16.69 -2.99
N THR A 602 -20.47 16.11 -3.78
CA THR A 602 -21.80 16.68 -4.05
C THR A 602 -22.77 16.49 -2.89
N SER A 603 -22.45 15.68 -1.90
CA SER A 603 -23.26 15.51 -0.71
C SER A 603 -23.03 16.67 0.26
N ASP A 604 -24.08 17.13 0.95
CA ASP A 604 -24.00 18.09 2.07
C ASP A 604 -23.30 17.50 3.32
N LYS A 605 -22.44 16.50 3.12
CA LYS A 605 -21.70 15.89 4.22
C LYS A 605 -20.74 16.91 4.80
N GLN A 606 -21.05 17.38 5.98
CA GLN A 606 -20.07 18.01 6.86
C GLN A 606 -19.21 16.92 7.48
N TYR A 607 -17.93 17.17 7.62
CA TYR A 607 -17.05 16.28 8.36
C TYR A 607 -17.28 16.47 9.86
N ASN A 608 -18.33 15.83 10.38
CA ASN A 608 -18.69 15.90 11.80
C ASN A 608 -18.15 14.67 12.53
N ASN A 609 -17.60 14.89 13.72
CA ASN A 609 -17.02 13.83 14.55
C ASN A 609 -15.99 12.94 13.81
N SER A 610 -15.29 13.55 12.88
CA SER A 610 -14.27 12.88 12.07
C SER A 610 -13.00 12.63 12.87
N ILE A 611 -12.18 11.70 12.39
CA ILE A 611 -10.81 11.59 12.83
C ILE A 611 -9.93 12.27 11.80
N LEU A 612 -9.22 13.26 12.26
CA LEU A 612 -8.24 13.97 11.45
C LEU A 612 -6.91 13.21 11.47
N TYR A 613 -6.43 12.89 10.28
CA TYR A 613 -5.05 12.49 10.00
C TYR A 613 -4.32 13.69 9.39
N LEU A 614 -3.47 14.32 10.19
CA LEU A 614 -2.73 15.49 9.76
C LEU A 614 -1.27 15.12 9.45
N HIS A 615 -0.91 15.12 8.17
CA HIS A 615 0.47 15.05 7.72
C HIS A 615 1.06 16.46 7.67
N ARG A 616 1.77 16.84 8.70
CA ARG A 616 2.48 18.09 8.85
C ARG A 616 3.77 17.85 9.64
N LEU A 617 4.91 17.94 8.98
CA LEU A 617 6.20 17.74 9.61
C LEU A 617 6.54 18.94 10.51
N LEU A 618 6.41 18.76 11.80
CA LEU A 618 6.77 19.74 12.83
C LEU A 618 8.05 19.29 13.54
N THR A 619 8.96 20.23 13.74
CA THR A 619 10.18 19.96 14.51
C THR A 619 9.86 19.98 15.99
N LYS A 620 10.01 18.83 16.66
CA LYS A 620 9.74 18.66 18.10
C LYS A 620 10.60 19.57 18.94
N LYS A 621 9.98 20.17 19.98
CA LYS A 621 10.61 21.10 20.91
C LYS A 621 11.25 22.32 20.23
N MET A 622 10.64 22.73 19.11
CA MET A 622 10.99 23.98 18.42
C MET A 622 9.73 24.69 17.96
N TRP A 623 9.83 26.00 17.77
CA TRP A 623 8.72 26.76 17.20
C TRP A 623 8.59 26.52 15.70
N ASN A 624 7.39 26.17 15.29
CA ASN A 624 6.98 25.94 13.89
C ASN A 624 5.78 26.82 13.60
N THR A 625 5.51 27.11 12.35
CA THR A 625 4.23 27.73 11.95
C THR A 625 3.16 26.68 11.72
N ILE A 626 1.91 27.00 12.03
CA ILE A 626 0.77 26.11 11.76
C ILE A 626 -0.50 26.91 11.48
N ILE A 627 -1.29 26.42 10.52
CA ILE A 627 -2.67 26.83 10.27
C ILE A 627 -3.46 25.59 9.88
N LEU A 628 -4.66 25.43 10.42
CA LEU A 628 -5.51 24.28 10.10
C LEU A 628 -6.92 24.76 9.74
N PRO A 629 -7.65 24.07 8.86
CA PRO A 629 -9.04 24.39 8.52
C PRO A 629 -10.06 23.88 9.54
N VAL A 630 -9.60 23.44 10.71
CA VAL A 630 -10.39 22.84 11.77
C VAL A 630 -10.13 23.52 13.11
N ASP A 631 -11.16 23.55 13.93
CA ASP A 631 -11.04 23.93 15.34
C ASP A 631 -10.53 22.74 16.16
N LEU A 632 -9.62 23.00 17.11
CA LEU A 632 -9.17 22.01 18.09
C LEU A 632 -9.41 22.53 19.50
N THR A 633 -9.98 21.66 20.33
CA THR A 633 -10.07 21.93 21.77
C THR A 633 -8.68 21.84 22.44
N ALA A 634 -8.56 22.36 23.65
CA ALA A 634 -7.35 22.26 24.44
C ALA A 634 -6.95 20.79 24.70
N ASP A 635 -7.93 19.92 24.94
CA ASP A 635 -7.69 18.48 25.12
C ASP A 635 -7.21 17.79 23.84
N GLN A 636 -7.85 18.11 22.70
CA GLN A 636 -7.42 17.60 21.39
C GLN A 636 -5.98 18.06 21.09
N PHE A 637 -5.68 19.32 21.32
CA PHE A 637 -4.34 19.87 21.12
C PHE A 637 -3.29 19.17 22.01
N ASN A 638 -3.58 19.00 23.29
CA ASN A 638 -2.68 18.33 24.25
C ASN A 638 -2.43 16.88 23.88
N THR A 639 -3.49 16.17 23.50
CA THR A 639 -3.38 14.75 23.11
C THR A 639 -2.56 14.61 21.83
N THR A 640 -2.72 15.55 20.90
CA THR A 640 -2.13 15.49 19.56
C THR A 640 -0.68 15.93 19.54
N PHE A 641 -0.36 17.06 20.17
CA PHE A 641 0.97 17.68 20.08
C PHE A 641 1.78 17.55 21.37
N GLY A 642 1.16 17.01 22.42
CA GLY A 642 1.76 16.76 23.75
C GLY A 642 1.22 17.70 24.83
N ILE A 643 1.18 17.21 26.07
CA ILE A 643 0.63 17.95 27.22
C ILE A 643 1.34 19.28 27.47
N ASP A 644 2.67 19.31 27.23
CA ASP A 644 3.51 20.51 27.38
C ASP A 644 3.66 21.31 26.07
N ALA A 645 2.90 20.94 25.02
CA ALA A 645 2.91 21.68 23.77
C ALA A 645 2.35 23.07 23.96
N LYS A 646 2.93 24.05 23.25
CA LYS A 646 2.55 25.44 23.35
C LYS A 646 2.00 25.94 22.01
N LEU A 647 1.02 26.81 22.08
CA LEU A 647 0.44 27.52 20.95
C LEU A 647 0.53 29.03 21.24
N ALA A 648 0.97 29.82 20.27
CA ALA A 648 1.07 31.25 20.45
C ALA A 648 0.51 32.01 19.26
N ARG A 649 -0.20 33.09 19.56
CA ARG A 649 -0.76 34.03 18.60
C ARG A 649 0.17 35.18 18.32
N TYR A 650 0.15 35.64 17.08
CA TYR A 650 0.86 36.83 16.67
C TYR A 650 0.25 38.06 17.34
N ASN A 651 1.08 38.92 17.86
CA ASN A 651 0.69 40.12 18.62
C ASN A 651 1.33 41.43 18.09
N GLY A 652 1.81 41.43 16.84
CA GLY A 652 2.38 42.60 16.20
C GLY A 652 3.91 42.66 16.26
N VAL A 653 4.48 43.87 16.02
CA VAL A 653 5.92 44.12 16.00
C VAL A 653 6.30 45.13 17.05
N ARG A 654 7.32 44.90 17.84
CA ARG A 654 7.88 45.84 18.77
C ARG A 654 9.40 45.75 18.72
N ASN A 655 10.07 46.93 18.60
CA ASN A 655 11.53 47.02 18.58
C ASN A 655 12.18 46.06 17.55
N ASN A 656 11.65 46.01 16.33
CA ASN A 656 12.07 45.07 15.27
C ASN A 656 11.98 43.60 15.68
N ARG A 657 11.00 43.25 16.50
CA ARG A 657 10.72 41.86 16.91
C ARG A 657 9.27 41.51 16.67
N LEU A 658 9.03 40.36 16.05
CA LEU A 658 7.72 39.74 15.96
C LEU A 658 7.29 39.29 17.36
N GLN A 659 6.19 39.82 17.85
CA GLN A 659 5.66 39.56 19.17
C GLN A 659 4.66 38.40 19.13
N PHE A 660 4.79 37.48 20.07
CA PHE A 660 3.84 36.36 20.25
C PHE A 660 3.38 36.25 21.68
N LEU A 661 2.11 35.94 21.83
CA LEU A 661 1.50 35.65 23.12
C LEU A 661 1.13 34.15 23.16
N VAL A 662 1.77 33.45 24.09
CA VAL A 662 1.44 32.03 24.34
C VAL A 662 0.07 31.96 25.01
N GLN A 663 -0.72 31.00 24.57
CA GLN A 663 -2.01 30.66 25.18
C GLN A 663 -1.75 29.72 26.38
N ASP A 664 -1.23 30.29 27.49
CA ASP A 664 -0.76 29.51 28.64
C ASP A 664 -1.91 28.91 29.46
N ASP A 665 -2.99 29.68 29.69
CA ASP A 665 -4.14 29.21 30.41
C ASP A 665 -5.13 28.52 29.46
N LYS A 666 -4.97 27.22 29.28
CA LYS A 666 -5.83 26.42 28.40
C LYS A 666 -7.27 26.30 28.92
N SER A 667 -7.50 26.50 30.21
CA SER A 667 -8.81 26.30 30.84
C SER A 667 -9.86 27.37 30.49
N ILE A 668 -9.42 28.51 29.97
CA ILE A 668 -10.34 29.59 29.54
C ILE A 668 -10.89 29.37 28.13
N TYR A 669 -10.30 28.44 27.36
CA TYR A 669 -10.74 28.14 26.01
C TYR A 669 -11.83 27.06 26.00
N ASP A 670 -12.37 26.77 24.84
CA ASP A 670 -13.46 25.84 24.59
C ASP A 670 -14.77 26.27 25.26
N THR A 671 -14.94 27.56 25.41
CA THR A 671 -16.13 28.24 25.93
C THR A 671 -16.81 29.04 24.85
N GLU A 672 -18.08 29.39 25.05
CA GLU A 672 -18.81 30.27 24.10
C GLU A 672 -18.12 31.65 23.95
N GLU A 673 -17.46 32.16 24.99
CA GLU A 673 -16.78 33.46 24.96
C GLU A 673 -15.44 33.41 24.21
N LYS A 674 -14.64 32.37 24.39
CA LYS A 674 -13.27 32.28 23.85
C LYS A 674 -13.18 31.42 22.60
N GLY A 675 -14.11 30.46 22.42
CA GLY A 675 -14.08 29.47 21.36
C GLY A 675 -12.96 28.48 21.50
N ALA A 676 -12.66 27.76 20.43
CA ALA A 676 -11.64 26.70 20.38
C ALA A 676 -10.24 27.21 20.77
N PHE A 677 -9.42 26.33 21.32
CA PHE A 677 -8.04 26.63 21.70
C PHE A 677 -7.18 26.93 20.46
N LEU A 678 -7.25 26.08 19.41
CA LEU A 678 -6.74 26.39 18.08
C LEU A 678 -7.95 26.63 17.17
N LYS A 679 -8.05 27.83 16.61
CA LYS A 679 -9.17 28.22 15.73
C LYS A 679 -8.88 27.89 14.27
N ALA A 680 -9.89 27.40 13.57
CA ALA A 680 -9.82 27.17 12.13
C ALA A 680 -9.38 28.42 11.37
N ASN A 681 -8.54 28.22 10.39
CA ASN A 681 -8.02 29.25 9.47
C ASN A 681 -7.31 30.43 10.15
N MET A 682 -6.83 30.24 11.37
CA MET A 682 -6.01 31.22 12.06
C MET A 682 -4.54 30.78 12.10
N PRO A 683 -3.61 31.64 11.69
CA PRO A 683 -2.18 31.37 11.77
C PRO A 683 -1.66 31.40 13.21
N TYR A 684 -0.83 30.43 13.57
CA TYR A 684 -0.17 30.30 14.87
C TYR A 684 1.29 29.91 14.72
N ILE A 685 2.04 30.06 15.81
CA ILE A 685 3.26 29.29 16.02
C ILE A 685 3.00 28.21 17.08
N ILE A 686 3.54 27.02 16.87
CA ILE A 686 3.37 25.85 17.70
C ILE A 686 4.72 25.28 18.16
N TRP A 687 4.78 24.84 19.41
CA TRP A 687 5.89 24.11 19.99
C TRP A 687 5.42 22.69 20.37
N PRO A 688 5.52 21.72 19.47
CA PRO A 688 5.09 20.35 19.76
C PRO A 688 6.10 19.65 20.67
N THR A 689 5.64 18.71 21.52
CA THR A 689 6.48 17.93 22.41
C THR A 689 6.48 16.45 22.12
N ILE A 690 5.60 16.00 21.22
CA ILE A 690 5.58 14.64 20.69
C ILE A 690 5.74 14.66 19.17
N GLU A 691 6.15 13.56 18.62
CA GLU A 691 6.24 13.33 17.17
C GLU A 691 4.92 12.73 16.65
N PRO A 692 4.62 12.89 15.34
CA PRO A 692 3.42 12.30 14.79
C PRO A 692 3.45 10.77 14.87
N GLU A 693 2.28 10.17 15.10
CA GLU A 693 2.12 8.73 15.07
C GLU A 693 2.18 8.21 13.62
N HIS A 694 2.82 7.06 13.43
CA HIS A 694 2.77 6.34 12.15
C HIS A 694 1.47 5.53 12.09
N THR A 695 0.42 6.12 11.57
CA THR A 695 -0.90 5.46 11.54
C THR A 695 -1.12 4.56 10.34
N ALA A 696 -0.34 4.74 9.30
CA ALA A 696 -0.38 3.95 8.07
C ALA A 696 0.93 3.20 7.85
N ALA A 697 1.55 2.71 8.92
CA ALA A 697 2.78 1.96 8.82
C ALA A 697 2.54 0.61 8.14
N TYR A 698 3.34 0.32 7.15
CA TYR A 698 3.40 -0.96 6.47
C TYR A 698 4.84 -1.47 6.51
N THR A 699 5.01 -2.69 6.98
CA THR A 699 6.33 -3.31 7.05
C THR A 699 6.45 -4.37 5.98
N TYR A 700 7.49 -4.31 5.17
CA TYR A 700 7.83 -5.33 4.22
C TYR A 700 9.30 -5.74 4.37
N THR A 701 9.57 -6.99 4.09
CA THR A 701 10.94 -7.50 4.09
C THR A 701 11.55 -7.29 2.72
N THR A 702 12.75 -6.77 2.69
CA THR A 702 13.53 -6.61 1.47
C THR A 702 14.90 -7.23 1.63
N THR A 703 15.50 -7.63 0.53
CA THR A 703 16.87 -8.14 0.50
C THR A 703 17.76 -7.03 -0.02
N LEU A 704 18.70 -6.56 0.81
CA LEU A 704 19.53 -5.41 0.48
C LEU A 704 20.91 -5.72 0.02
N ASP A 705 21.51 -6.72 0.60
CA ASP A 705 22.92 -6.93 0.42
C ASP A 705 23.19 -8.41 0.21
N GLU A 706 23.84 -8.71 -0.89
CA GLU A 706 24.46 -10.00 -1.07
C GLU A 706 25.85 -9.90 -0.49
N ASP A 707 26.16 -10.69 0.54
CA ASP A 707 27.54 -10.87 0.97
C ASP A 707 28.35 -11.39 -0.22
N THR A 708 29.27 -10.56 -0.68
CA THR A 708 30.09 -10.86 -1.85
C THR A 708 30.96 -12.13 -1.69
N ASN A 709 31.21 -12.56 -0.46
CA ASN A 709 32.00 -13.73 -0.15
C ASN A 709 31.18 -15.01 -0.03
N THR A 710 30.02 -14.91 0.65
CA THR A 710 29.15 -16.06 0.92
C THR A 710 27.97 -16.15 -0.03
N ARG A 711 27.66 -15.09 -0.79
CA ARG A 711 26.46 -14.93 -1.60
C ARG A 711 25.15 -15.03 -0.80
N GLU A 712 25.21 -14.72 0.47
CA GLU A 712 24.03 -14.63 1.32
C GLU A 712 23.38 -13.25 1.19
N LEU A 713 22.05 -13.25 1.16
CA LEU A 713 21.30 -12.01 1.18
C LEU A 713 21.04 -11.57 2.62
N ASN A 714 21.36 -10.32 2.90
CA ASN A 714 20.92 -9.66 4.11
C ASN A 714 19.51 -9.09 3.88
N ALA A 715 18.53 -9.77 4.45
CA ALA A 715 17.18 -9.28 4.47
C ALA A 715 16.94 -8.42 5.72
N PHE A 716 16.18 -7.35 5.57
CA PHE A 716 15.72 -6.58 6.70
C PHE A 716 14.31 -6.03 6.45
N ASP A 717 13.62 -5.78 7.56
CA ASP A 717 12.29 -5.23 7.52
C ASP A 717 12.37 -3.71 7.37
N VAL A 718 11.66 -3.20 6.36
CA VAL A 718 11.46 -1.78 6.14
C VAL A 718 10.05 -1.43 6.54
N THR A 719 9.92 -0.57 7.54
CA THR A 719 8.64 0.03 7.88
C THR A 719 8.52 1.35 7.14
N VAL A 720 7.56 1.44 6.25
CA VAL A 720 7.21 2.67 5.54
C VAL A 720 5.83 3.12 5.99
N GLY A 721 5.63 4.40 6.06
CA GLY A 721 4.34 4.96 6.46
C GLY A 721 4.42 6.47 6.49
N THR A 722 3.29 7.10 6.23
CA THR A 722 3.17 8.54 6.40
C THR A 722 2.93 8.83 7.88
N PRO A 723 3.79 9.65 8.51
CA PRO A 723 3.58 10.01 9.90
C PRO A 723 2.45 11.03 10.00
N TYR A 724 1.39 10.66 10.73
CA TYR A 724 0.25 11.53 10.97
C TYR A 724 0.14 11.90 12.44
N TYR A 725 -0.19 13.17 12.71
CA TYR A 725 -0.85 13.54 13.95
C TYR A 725 -2.32 13.13 13.83
N VAL A 726 -2.83 12.44 14.83
CA VAL A 726 -4.20 11.93 14.83
C VAL A 726 -5.04 12.69 15.84
N VAL A 727 -6.13 13.28 15.38
CA VAL A 727 -7.06 14.03 16.23
C VAL A 727 -8.45 13.41 16.13
N ASN A 728 -8.99 12.96 17.24
CA ASN A 728 -10.34 12.39 17.31
C ASN A 728 -11.41 13.49 17.43
N ASN A 729 -12.63 13.19 16.97
CA ASN A 729 -13.82 14.04 17.12
C ASN A 729 -13.65 15.46 16.57
N VAL A 730 -13.01 15.59 15.41
CA VAL A 730 -12.85 16.86 14.72
C VAL A 730 -14.08 17.12 13.85
N SER A 731 -14.52 18.36 13.82
CA SER A 731 -15.53 18.82 12.86
C SER A 731 -14.92 19.87 11.95
N MET A 732 -15.18 19.75 10.66
CA MET A 732 -14.68 20.70 9.66
C MET A 732 -15.83 21.18 8.77
N ASP A 733 -15.98 22.50 8.66
CA ASP A 733 -16.83 23.12 7.65
C ASP A 733 -16.09 23.10 6.29
N LYS A 734 -16.74 22.62 5.25
CA LYS A 734 -16.21 22.66 3.87
C LYS A 734 -15.83 24.07 3.44
N ALA A 735 -16.53 25.10 3.94
CA ALA A 735 -16.20 26.48 3.65
C ALA A 735 -14.79 26.88 4.09
N ASN A 736 -14.24 26.20 5.09
CA ASN A 736 -12.89 26.46 5.58
C ASN A 736 -11.77 26.12 4.60
N VAL A 737 -12.05 25.28 3.60
CA VAL A 737 -11.08 24.86 2.57
C VAL A 737 -11.38 25.43 1.18
N ASN A 738 -12.36 26.30 1.06
CA ASN A 738 -12.67 26.96 -0.22
C ASN A 738 -11.62 27.98 -0.66
N GLN A 739 -10.72 28.37 0.25
CA GLN A 739 -9.62 29.30 -0.02
C GLN A 739 -8.29 28.62 0.32
N ASN A 740 -7.41 28.54 -0.63
CA ASN A 740 -6.07 27.97 -0.41
C ASN A 740 -5.17 28.83 0.46
N VAL A 741 -5.27 30.13 0.30
CA VAL A 741 -4.47 31.12 1.02
C VAL A 741 -5.38 31.95 1.92
N ILE A 742 -5.10 31.88 3.21
CA ILE A 742 -5.81 32.65 4.21
C ILE A 742 -5.01 33.93 4.46
N ASN A 743 -5.19 34.88 3.57
CA ASN A 743 -4.48 36.13 3.73
C ASN A 743 -5.31 37.32 3.32
N ALA A 744 -6.27 37.08 2.48
CA ALA A 744 -6.63 38.05 1.47
C ALA A 744 -7.30 39.33 2.01
N SER A 745 -8.09 39.22 2.93
CA SER A 745 -8.63 40.32 3.70
C SER A 745 -8.10 40.11 5.10
N VAL A 746 -6.86 40.50 5.27
CA VAL A 746 -6.14 40.36 6.51
C VAL A 746 -7.08 40.68 7.65
N ASP A 747 -7.50 39.70 8.38
CA ASP A 747 -8.24 39.86 9.61
C ASP A 747 -7.40 40.83 10.48
N ALA A 748 -8.05 41.74 11.15
CA ALA A 748 -7.38 42.69 12.04
C ALA A 748 -6.52 42.02 13.11
N GLU A 749 -6.79 40.73 13.39
CA GLU A 749 -5.95 39.91 14.28
C GLU A 749 -4.66 39.38 13.64
N THR A 750 -4.59 39.26 12.32
CA THR A 750 -3.39 38.80 11.60
C THR A 750 -2.53 39.91 11.03
N LEU A 751 -3.09 41.12 10.90
CA LEU A 751 -2.36 42.33 10.52
C LEU A 751 -2.11 43.21 11.73
N LYS A 752 -0.87 43.30 12.19
CA LYS A 752 -0.47 44.17 13.30
C LYS A 752 0.84 44.85 13.02
N ASP A 753 0.89 46.15 13.28
CA ASP A 753 2.10 47.00 13.15
C ASP A 753 2.79 46.87 11.78
N GLY A 754 1.99 46.81 10.70
CA GLY A 754 2.50 46.75 9.33
C GLY A 754 3.00 45.39 8.86
N TYR A 755 2.81 44.32 9.64
CA TYR A 755 3.10 42.96 9.24
C TYR A 755 1.86 42.08 9.30
N ALA A 756 1.59 41.37 8.22
CA ALA A 756 0.56 40.37 8.14
C ALA A 756 1.14 38.96 8.38
N PHE A 757 0.46 38.19 9.20
CA PHE A 757 0.80 36.80 9.42
C PHE A 757 -0.15 35.92 8.57
N HIS A 758 0.34 35.48 7.41
CA HIS A 758 -0.41 34.71 6.44
C HIS A 758 -0.28 33.25 6.69
N GLY A 759 -1.25 32.47 6.22
CA GLY A 759 -1.20 31.03 6.22
C GLY A 759 -1.70 30.44 4.90
N ILE A 760 -1.24 29.24 4.56
CA ILE A 760 -1.63 28.50 3.37
C ILE A 760 -2.08 27.10 3.76
N LEU A 761 -3.19 26.64 3.19
CA LEU A 761 -3.76 25.34 3.51
C LEU A 761 -3.29 24.21 2.58
N THR A 762 -2.94 24.56 1.34
CA THR A 762 -2.43 23.59 0.37
C THR A 762 -1.08 24.06 -0.16
N GLN A 763 -0.30 23.15 -0.71
CA GLN A 763 0.93 23.48 -1.40
C GLN A 763 0.63 24.39 -2.61
N ASP A 764 1.33 25.52 -2.74
CA ASP A 764 1.10 26.52 -3.80
C ASP A 764 2.01 26.35 -5.02
N TYR A 765 2.75 25.27 -5.09
CA TYR A 765 3.64 24.99 -6.20
C TYR A 765 3.57 23.52 -6.63
N GLU A 766 3.84 23.29 -7.90
CA GLU A 766 4.07 21.95 -8.47
C GLU A 766 5.43 22.00 -9.21
N GLY A 767 6.39 21.30 -8.69
CA GLY A 767 7.78 21.42 -9.15
C GLY A 767 8.33 22.83 -8.86
N LYS A 768 8.56 23.61 -9.92
CA LYS A 768 8.96 25.03 -9.80
C LYS A 768 7.85 26.00 -10.21
N THR A 769 6.74 25.48 -10.62
CA THR A 769 5.63 26.30 -11.10
C THR A 769 4.74 26.64 -9.92
N PHE A 770 4.50 27.92 -9.71
CA PHE A 770 3.48 28.35 -8.78
C PHE A 770 2.10 28.11 -9.37
N LEU A 771 1.20 27.53 -8.59
CA LEU A 771 -0.15 27.19 -9.05
C LEU A 771 -1.03 28.43 -9.21
N ASP A 772 -0.78 29.47 -8.41
CA ASP A 772 -1.51 30.75 -8.44
C ASP A 772 -0.56 31.93 -8.14
N GLY A 773 0.64 31.90 -8.70
CA GLY A 773 1.71 32.84 -8.40
C GLY A 773 2.40 32.56 -7.06
N ALA A 774 3.53 33.19 -6.84
CA ALA A 774 4.26 33.09 -5.58
C ALA A 774 3.58 33.91 -4.48
N HIS A 775 3.18 33.26 -3.42
CA HIS A 775 2.60 33.93 -2.25
C HIS A 775 3.66 34.46 -1.31
N VAL A 776 4.78 33.78 -1.18
CA VAL A 776 5.92 34.20 -0.37
C VAL A 776 6.89 35.01 -1.23
N LYS A 777 7.21 36.19 -0.79
CA LYS A 777 8.03 37.18 -1.53
C LYS A 777 9.38 37.40 -0.89
N ALA A 778 10.30 37.94 -1.66
CA ALA A 778 11.56 38.45 -1.12
C ALA A 778 11.28 39.49 -0.03
N GLY A 779 11.88 39.29 1.14
CA GLY A 779 11.66 40.14 2.32
C GLY A 779 10.68 39.56 3.34
N ASP A 780 9.97 38.50 3.01
CA ASP A 780 9.10 37.78 3.93
C ASP A 780 9.88 36.90 4.93
N TYR A 781 9.24 36.55 6.04
CA TYR A 781 9.84 35.73 7.09
C TYR A 781 8.97 34.49 7.39
N THR A 782 9.61 33.42 7.77
CA THR A 782 8.93 32.22 8.35
C THR A 782 9.78 31.59 9.44
N PHE A 783 9.20 30.64 10.16
CA PHE A 783 9.95 29.79 11.09
C PHE A 783 10.34 28.48 10.37
N ASN A 784 11.59 28.12 10.47
CA ASN A 784 12.10 26.83 10.06
C ASN A 784 13.06 26.30 11.13
N GLN A 785 12.81 25.10 11.62
CA GLN A 785 13.59 24.47 12.69
C GLN A 785 13.81 25.39 13.91
N GLY A 786 12.74 26.07 14.34
CA GLY A 786 12.79 26.98 15.48
C GLY A 786 13.46 28.33 15.25
N LYS A 787 13.92 28.61 14.04
CA LYS A 787 14.58 29.84 13.66
C LYS A 787 13.73 30.68 12.72
N LEU A 788 13.85 32.01 12.83
CA LEU A 788 13.24 32.93 11.88
C LEU A 788 14.14 33.05 10.64
N HIS A 789 13.59 32.74 9.49
CA HIS A 789 14.25 32.84 8.19
C HIS A 789 13.69 33.97 7.34
N LEU A 790 14.57 34.71 6.71
CA LEU A 790 14.23 35.72 5.71
C LEU A 790 14.31 35.14 4.32
N PHE A 791 13.23 35.25 3.53
CA PHE A 791 13.24 34.88 2.14
C PHE A 791 13.93 35.90 1.27
N LYS A 792 14.85 35.47 0.41
CA LYS A 792 15.59 36.32 -0.52
C LYS A 792 14.97 36.42 -1.92
N GLY A 793 13.98 35.64 -2.20
CA GLY A 793 13.27 35.54 -3.48
C GLY A 793 11.85 35.06 -3.27
N ASP A 794 11.16 34.83 -4.36
CA ASP A 794 9.85 34.21 -4.38
C ASP A 794 9.97 32.71 -4.13
N TYR A 795 9.18 32.17 -3.21
CA TYR A 795 9.22 30.75 -2.82
C TYR A 795 7.83 30.14 -2.78
N GLY A 796 7.76 28.85 -3.16
CA GLY A 796 6.61 28.02 -2.90
C GLY A 796 6.60 27.50 -1.46
N MET A 797 5.43 27.26 -0.91
CA MET A 797 5.23 26.80 0.44
C MET A 797 4.33 25.56 0.46
N LYS A 798 4.69 24.58 1.27
CA LYS A 798 3.81 23.44 1.56
C LYS A 798 2.61 23.88 2.38
N GLY A 799 1.55 23.09 2.36
CA GLY A 799 0.34 23.34 3.12
C GLY A 799 0.53 23.47 4.62
N PHE A 800 -0.44 24.08 5.29
CA PHE A 800 -0.52 24.28 6.74
C PHE A 800 0.64 25.06 7.35
N ARG A 801 1.30 25.90 6.54
CA ARG A 801 2.41 26.76 6.95
C ARG A 801 2.00 28.23 6.93
N CYS A 802 2.80 29.07 7.64
CA CYS A 802 2.55 30.49 7.70
C CYS A 802 3.83 31.29 7.50
N TRP A 803 3.67 32.53 7.08
CA TRP A 803 4.78 33.47 6.88
C TRP A 803 4.35 34.91 7.24
N PHE A 804 5.32 35.80 7.45
CA PHE A 804 5.12 37.20 7.75
C PHE A 804 5.46 38.03 6.54
N HIS A 805 4.55 38.86 6.11
CA HIS A 805 4.70 39.78 5.00
C HIS A 805 4.57 41.22 5.48
N ALA A 806 5.51 42.08 5.09
CA ALA A 806 5.41 43.52 5.36
C ALA A 806 4.39 44.17 4.43
N VAL A 807 3.34 44.74 5.00
CA VAL A 807 2.31 45.47 4.25
C VAL A 807 2.71 46.95 4.12
N ASP A 808 2.20 47.64 3.13
CA ASP A 808 2.51 49.05 2.82
C ASP A 808 2.56 49.95 4.08
N GLY A 809 3.73 50.53 4.34
CA GLY A 809 4.00 51.33 5.53
C GLY A 809 4.77 50.62 6.65
N GLY A 810 4.92 49.30 6.58
CA GLY A 810 5.79 48.53 7.46
C GLY A 810 7.26 48.84 7.14
N VAL A 811 8.14 48.73 8.13
CA VAL A 811 9.56 49.01 7.98
C VAL A 811 10.21 47.94 7.10
N SER A 812 9.99 48.02 5.79
CA SER A 812 10.45 47.10 4.76
C SER A 812 11.97 47.01 4.61
N GLN A 813 12.73 47.57 5.52
CA GLN A 813 14.19 47.59 5.45
C GLN A 813 14.92 47.20 6.75
N ALA A 814 14.27 46.58 7.71
CA ALA A 814 15.03 46.00 8.79
C ALA A 814 15.88 44.84 8.23
N LYS A 815 17.18 45.04 8.11
CA LYS A 815 18.11 43.98 7.62
C LYS A 815 18.03 42.70 8.42
N TRP A 816 17.34 42.69 9.54
CA TRP A 816 17.05 41.50 10.37
C TRP A 816 15.90 41.82 11.34
N MET A 817 15.05 40.83 11.53
CA MET A 817 13.91 40.79 12.43
C MET A 817 14.19 39.80 13.56
N GLY A 818 13.84 40.14 14.78
CA GLY A 818 13.91 39.25 15.93
C GLY A 818 12.55 38.68 16.29
N VAL A 819 12.50 37.81 17.29
CA VAL A 819 11.27 37.24 17.86
C VAL A 819 11.24 37.43 19.35
N GLU A 820 10.07 37.74 19.88
CA GLU A 820 9.80 37.83 21.32
C GLU A 820 8.52 37.07 21.65
N ILE A 821 8.61 36.18 22.63
CA ILE A 821 7.49 35.33 23.06
C ILE A 821 7.23 35.59 24.52
N ASN A 822 5.99 36.02 24.86
CA ASN A 822 5.61 36.47 26.21
C ASN A 822 6.57 37.52 26.82
N GLY A 823 7.11 38.43 25.98
CA GLY A 823 8.08 39.46 26.42
C GLY A 823 9.51 38.93 26.65
N ILE A 824 9.79 37.68 26.37
CA ILE A 824 11.13 37.09 26.47
C ILE A 824 11.80 37.11 25.10
N SER A 825 12.96 37.70 25.00
CA SER A 825 13.72 37.80 23.74
C SER A 825 15.11 37.19 23.94
N GLY A 826 15.65 36.51 22.93
CA GLY A 826 17.03 36.03 22.94
C GLY A 826 17.20 34.70 22.23
N ASN A 827 18.45 34.20 22.19
CA ASN A 827 18.81 32.92 21.52
C ASN A 827 18.14 31.68 22.13
N GLU A 828 17.59 31.79 23.35
CA GLU A 828 16.83 30.72 23.98
C GLU A 828 15.42 30.58 23.40
N VAL A 829 14.89 31.64 22.80
CA VAL A 829 13.54 31.68 22.25
C VAL A 829 13.54 31.27 20.77
N THR A 830 14.44 31.86 20.03
CA THR A 830 14.67 31.49 18.61
C THR A 830 16.12 31.87 18.26
N GLY A 831 16.87 30.92 17.71
CA GLY A 831 18.15 31.26 17.10
C GLY A 831 17.86 32.12 15.86
N VAL A 832 18.24 33.40 15.93
CA VAL A 832 18.27 34.23 14.74
C VAL A 832 19.59 33.94 14.03
N ASP A 833 19.56 33.22 12.93
CA ASP A 833 20.70 33.20 12.03
C ASP A 833 20.72 34.52 11.29
N ALA A 834 21.85 35.20 11.32
CA ALA A 834 22.11 36.33 10.41
C ALA A 834 21.78 35.89 8.97
N PRO A 835 21.28 36.78 8.08
CA PRO A 835 20.94 36.41 6.73
C PRO A 835 22.06 35.59 6.11
N TRP A 836 21.71 34.42 5.57
CA TRP A 836 22.63 33.62 4.79
C TRP A 836 23.09 34.48 3.63
N ASN A 837 24.33 34.96 3.71
CA ASN A 837 24.99 35.48 2.54
C ASN A 837 25.41 34.27 1.71
N ASP A 838 24.81 34.09 0.54
CA ASP A 838 25.28 33.13 -0.49
C ASP A 838 26.70 33.47 -1.00
N GLU A 839 27.29 34.54 -0.50
CA GLU A 839 28.73 34.81 -0.54
C GLU A 839 29.42 34.29 0.72
N MET A 840 29.27 33.03 1.07
CA MET A 840 30.32 32.30 1.75
C MET A 840 31.40 31.94 0.71
N ASN A 841 32.03 32.95 0.21
CA ASN A 841 33.42 32.90 -0.12
C ASN A 841 34.17 32.59 1.20
N ASP A 842 34.57 31.36 1.37
CA ASP A 842 35.70 30.80 2.10
C ASP A 842 36.39 31.59 3.21
N LYS A 843 35.68 32.42 3.99
CA LYS A 843 36.27 33.04 5.19
C LYS A 843 35.57 32.54 6.44
N MET A 844 36.13 31.49 7.03
CA MET A 844 35.79 31.08 8.39
C MET A 844 36.20 32.24 9.34
N ASP A 845 35.23 32.76 10.08
CA ASP A 845 35.53 33.69 11.18
C ASP A 845 35.93 32.86 12.41
N VAL A 846 37.21 32.85 12.64
CA VAL A 846 37.84 32.18 13.77
C VAL A 846 38.38 33.20 14.76
N TYR A 847 37.99 33.03 16.01
CA TYR A 847 38.48 33.90 17.12
C TYR A 847 39.08 33.01 18.20
N THR A 848 40.11 33.53 18.87
CA THR A 848 40.60 32.97 20.13
C THR A 848 39.53 33.17 21.22
N ILE A 849 39.65 32.46 22.32
CA ILE A 849 38.76 32.63 23.51
C ILE A 849 38.78 34.06 24.06
N ASN A 850 39.84 34.82 23.79
CA ASN A 850 39.99 36.21 24.21
C ASN A 850 39.47 37.21 23.15
N GLY A 851 38.76 36.73 22.12
CA GLY A 851 38.15 37.59 21.10
C GLY A 851 39.06 38.09 20.00
N GLN A 852 40.31 37.62 19.91
CA GLN A 852 41.22 38.00 18.83
C GLN A 852 40.90 37.16 17.59
N LYS A 853 40.72 37.84 16.43
CA LYS A 853 40.48 37.15 15.17
C LYS A 853 41.71 36.41 14.68
N VAL A 854 41.57 35.19 14.28
CA VAL A 854 42.66 34.34 13.76
C VAL A 854 42.37 34.08 12.27
N ASN A 855 43.31 34.49 11.42
CA ASN A 855 43.19 34.25 9.99
C ASN A 855 43.80 32.89 9.64
N VAL A 856 42.95 31.91 9.39
CA VAL A 856 43.33 30.58 8.88
C VAL A 856 42.46 30.25 7.68
N GLN A 857 43.00 29.50 6.74
CA GLN A 857 42.26 29.02 5.58
C GLN A 857 41.55 27.70 5.88
N ARG A 858 42.02 26.91 6.86
CA ARG A 858 41.48 25.61 7.22
C ARG A 858 41.54 25.44 8.74
N LEU A 859 40.55 24.80 9.33
CA LEU A 859 40.52 24.55 10.79
C LEU A 859 41.69 23.69 11.29
N GLU A 860 42.20 22.84 10.42
CA GLU A 860 43.35 21.99 10.71
C GLU A 860 44.66 22.73 10.91
N ASP A 861 44.74 23.98 10.40
CA ASP A 861 45.92 24.84 10.53
C ASP A 861 45.95 25.63 11.85
N LEU A 862 44.89 25.45 12.70
CA LEU A 862 44.84 26.09 14.00
C LEU A 862 45.78 25.41 15.01
N PRO A 863 46.62 26.13 15.74
CA PRO A 863 47.35 25.60 16.86
C PRO A 863 46.41 24.98 17.91
N ARG A 864 46.97 24.07 18.70
CA ARG A 864 46.21 23.49 19.84
C ARG A 864 45.68 24.59 20.74
N GLY A 865 44.37 24.53 20.96
CA GLY A 865 43.69 25.58 21.73
C GLY A 865 42.15 25.52 21.63
N ILE A 866 41.55 26.51 22.30
CA ILE A 866 40.08 26.69 22.23
C ILE A 866 39.82 27.94 21.39
N TYR A 867 38.97 27.78 20.40
CA TYR A 867 38.60 28.84 19.46
C TYR A 867 37.07 28.99 19.41
N VAL A 868 36.63 30.13 18.94
CA VAL A 868 35.24 30.38 18.54
C VAL A 868 35.23 30.43 17.03
N VAL A 869 34.65 29.43 16.38
CA VAL A 869 34.54 29.35 14.93
C VAL A 869 33.07 29.52 14.58
N ASN A 870 32.76 30.56 13.82
CA ASN A 870 31.38 30.86 13.45
C ASN A 870 30.42 30.83 14.66
N HIS A 871 30.83 31.50 15.75
CA HIS A 871 30.10 31.56 17.04
C HIS A 871 29.99 30.26 17.82
N LYS A 872 30.66 29.18 17.41
CA LYS A 872 30.68 27.91 18.16
C LYS A 872 32.06 27.64 18.74
N LYS A 873 32.07 27.05 19.97
CA LYS A 873 33.31 26.63 20.60
C LYS A 873 33.93 25.46 19.85
N TYR A 874 35.16 25.61 19.40
CA TYR A 874 35.93 24.59 18.72
C TYR A 874 37.21 24.29 19.51
N VAL A 875 37.50 23.00 19.71
CA VAL A 875 38.68 22.60 20.49
C VAL A 875 39.63 21.82 19.56
N VAL A 876 40.79 22.38 19.32
CA VAL A 876 41.87 21.73 18.60
C VAL A 876 42.71 21.00 19.63
N ARG A 877 42.80 19.66 19.55
CA ARG A 877 43.50 18.77 20.46
C ARG A 877 44.89 18.44 19.97
#